data_b63f3e257277ac3c78f21f02b39dda15
#
_entry.id   b63f3e257277ac3c78f21f02b39dda15
#
_cell.length_a   1.000
_cell.length_b   1.000
_cell.length_c   1.000
_cell.angle_alpha   90.00
_cell.angle_beta   90.00
_cell.angle_gamma   90.00
#
_symmetry.space_group_name_H-M   'P 1'
#
loop_
_entity.id
_entity.type
_entity.pdbx_description
1 polymer ?
#
loop_
_entity_poly.entity_id
_entity_poly.type
_entity_poly.pdbx_seq_one_letter_code
_entity_poly.pdbx_strand_id
1 'polypeptide(L)'
;MELEDREISSIPESQPDDPPPPPPGFDAPPLPLGFEEPPEPEPDIEPEYTGSLQDSLSALEDAVEDVTDEVVDVAEEVVGELAIGSVSSALDSAIEGAADISSEISDSAREIAQALSKPVVAAATHPHLRSAAEVDAIPGDKLHATLSEVEESTLNPDGSVRRQSIEGELILRNSSKKHRAWDIEVLLSSTDSTDIGGRSISVRELEATEETVIPYSASGPRMLVLKESIDTNPERDQENSLSLVYSSEPQGVDMEIEVQNASEVPLLEVAVSRSFPDNFDIPEGQEYSVDGSSISWDIGRLNVGESRTLALSPMVTTEGIEMISAGVSSAEYSAEAAVSRAGFERVSGSTLHMMRVDKIEDDRPGIWHCKSVFENRSSFVVTLSGVTVWLSGRDDPILEVSDLRQDVPPEGSWSSMEKRVEADTPSFTHEFRSSILPRVSITSSGSMDLKEQNLIVLDANLLKQYDKSRIKSFVSSDLEATISIENTGSATINVMRLLDDVPGVFRPPTESDVSIEIEGTDLNEDQYLIEVIDGIQLEESLVSPDSDGNSLRITVGTSAPLGLQPGKTMVLRYPLHAPDPSPENELLAAPIRADFGSEKFGPVATRAVARPPQLRVVHRRRNISTGKEVFPAGSAGRYEVLLMFVNNSDSALDELALHDVVPGTFSIEKSTVRSSVDGERDTKMDKESAPEGTHVEWRIGRIEKGERIEVTYVIQGDPESEYKVSDAQDFHGATFGDEVDDEPNVPEWIEEQKSPEPETIPEPELEPEPEPEPEPEPEGEPDPEPEPEPEPEPEGEVCPICGSEAEIGASVCVVCSYSF
;
A
#
# COMPACT_ATOMS: atom_id res chain seq x y z
N MET A 1 58.96 14.32 38.94
CA MET A 1 60.06 13.87 38.13
C MET A 1 59.47 13.69 36.79
N GLU A 2 59.37 14.75 36.21
CA GLU A 2 59.95 15.38 35.03
C GLU A 2 59.32 14.83 33.75
N LEU A 3 58.42 15.63 33.25
CA LEU A 3 57.80 15.61 31.93
C LEU A 3 58.77 16.22 30.92
N GLU A 4 59.08 15.54 29.87
CA GLU A 4 59.67 16.16 28.66
C GLU A 4 58.61 16.40 27.61
N ASP A 5 58.42 17.66 27.35
CA ASP A 5 57.71 18.21 26.19
C ASP A 5 58.41 17.81 24.87
N ARG A 6 57.65 17.30 23.90
CA ARG A 6 58.07 17.22 22.51
C ARG A 6 57.10 18.02 21.64
N GLU A 7 57.66 19.09 21.11
CA GLU A 7 57.11 19.96 20.08
C GLU A 7 56.62 19.16 18.86
N ILE A 8 55.38 19.41 18.43
CA ILE A 8 54.82 18.92 17.19
C ILE A 8 55.15 19.97 16.11
N SER A 9 56.03 19.58 15.19
CA SER A 9 56.40 20.30 14.00
C SER A 9 55.24 20.41 13.03
N SER A 10 54.91 21.61 12.61
CA SER A 10 53.98 22.00 11.57
C SER A 10 54.26 21.36 10.21
N ILE A 11 53.27 20.66 9.64
CA ILE A 11 53.26 20.19 8.26
C ILE A 11 52.77 21.34 7.36
N PRO A 12 53.44 21.69 6.25
CA PRO A 12 52.99 22.72 5.34
C PRO A 12 51.79 22.23 4.49
N GLU A 13 50.81 23.11 4.31
CA GLU A 13 49.70 22.97 3.35
C GLU A 13 50.23 22.76 1.94
N SER A 14 49.85 21.65 1.31
CA SER A 14 50.03 21.39 -0.11
C SER A 14 48.90 22.02 -0.91
N GLN A 15 49.23 22.88 -1.85
CA GLN A 15 48.35 23.39 -2.90
C GLN A 15 47.83 22.23 -3.78
N PRO A 16 46.62 22.32 -4.34
CA PRO A 16 46.11 21.31 -5.25
C PRO A 16 46.88 21.33 -6.58
N ASP A 17 47.37 20.17 -6.98
CA ASP A 17 48.07 19.96 -8.24
C ASP A 17 47.11 20.11 -9.44
N ASP A 18 47.54 20.83 -10.46
CA ASP A 18 46.91 20.93 -11.77
C ASP A 18 46.84 19.53 -12.45
N PRO A 19 45.77 19.26 -13.22
CA PRO A 19 45.68 17.99 -13.94
C PRO A 19 46.71 17.87 -15.04
N PRO A 20 47.26 16.66 -15.30
CA PRO A 20 48.28 16.46 -16.33
C PRO A 20 47.71 16.70 -17.74
N PRO A 21 48.53 17.19 -18.68
CA PRO A 21 48.13 17.44 -20.06
C PRO A 21 47.81 16.11 -20.79
N PRO A 22 46.88 16.12 -21.76
CA PRO A 22 46.52 14.94 -22.53
C PRO A 22 47.64 14.46 -23.44
N PRO A 23 47.72 13.13 -23.72
CA PRO A 23 48.74 12.58 -24.58
C PRO A 23 48.55 13.02 -26.05
N PRO A 24 49.61 13.19 -26.83
CA PRO A 24 49.51 13.62 -28.21
C PRO A 24 49.14 12.43 -29.13
N GLY A 25 48.18 12.68 -30.01
CA GLY A 25 47.96 11.92 -31.22
C GLY A 25 46.77 11.00 -31.28
N PHE A 26 45.59 11.55 -31.48
CA PHE A 26 44.56 10.91 -32.32
C PHE A 26 43.95 12.00 -33.19
N ASP A 27 44.19 11.89 -34.49
CA ASP A 27 43.56 12.71 -35.54
C ASP A 27 42.07 12.38 -35.58
N ALA A 28 41.22 13.39 -35.38
CA ALA A 28 39.79 13.29 -35.55
C ALA A 28 39.45 13.12 -37.04
N PRO A 29 38.46 12.26 -37.39
CA PRO A 29 37.99 12.12 -38.75
C PRO A 29 37.30 13.42 -39.23
N PRO A 30 37.34 13.79 -40.53
CA PRO A 30 36.78 15.03 -41.03
C PRO A 30 35.27 15.00 -40.97
N LEU A 31 34.67 16.09 -40.49
CA LEU A 31 33.23 16.36 -40.48
C LEU A 31 32.69 16.40 -41.93
N PRO A 32 31.50 15.85 -42.19
CA PRO A 32 30.85 16.01 -43.48
C PRO A 32 30.36 17.46 -43.66
N LEU A 33 30.70 18.02 -44.81
CA LEU A 33 30.22 19.32 -45.30
C LEU A 33 28.71 19.30 -45.54
N GLY A 34 27.99 20.26 -44.97
CA GLY A 34 26.64 20.59 -45.40
C GLY A 34 25.63 20.72 -44.27
N PHE A 35 25.71 21.76 -43.46
CA PHE A 35 24.57 22.35 -42.79
C PHE A 35 24.56 23.84 -43.05
N GLU A 36 23.57 24.33 -43.80
CA GLU A 36 23.24 25.75 -43.96
C GLU A 36 22.81 26.33 -42.61
N GLU A 37 23.30 27.54 -42.32
CA GLU A 37 22.90 28.32 -41.14
C GLU A 37 21.41 28.60 -41.20
N PRO A 38 20.69 28.52 -40.09
CA PRO A 38 19.31 28.93 -40.01
C PRO A 38 19.22 30.45 -40.12
N PRO A 39 18.21 31.00 -40.80
CA PRO A 39 18.00 32.45 -40.98
C PRO A 39 17.71 33.12 -39.63
N GLU A 40 18.17 34.39 -39.51
CA GLU A 40 17.93 35.27 -38.37
C GLU A 40 16.41 35.42 -38.07
N PRO A 41 15.99 35.52 -36.83
CA PRO A 41 14.57 35.69 -36.46
C PRO A 41 14.09 37.10 -36.89
N GLU A 42 12.99 37.13 -37.65
CA GLU A 42 12.22 38.37 -37.94
C GLU A 42 11.58 38.91 -36.65
N PRO A 43 11.36 40.27 -36.56
CA PRO A 43 10.88 40.87 -35.32
C PRO A 43 9.41 40.50 -35.02
N ASP A 44 9.17 40.31 -33.72
CA ASP A 44 7.90 39.99 -33.11
C ASP A 44 6.75 40.89 -33.60
N ILE A 45 5.78 40.30 -34.29
CA ILE A 45 4.45 40.89 -34.50
C ILE A 45 3.56 40.27 -33.40
N GLU A 46 3.16 41.10 -32.45
CA GLU A 46 2.16 40.74 -31.45
C GLU A 46 0.83 40.40 -32.19
N PRO A 47 0.24 39.20 -31.99
CA PRO A 47 -1.10 38.92 -32.49
C PRO A 47 -2.14 39.60 -31.59
N GLU A 48 -2.89 40.56 -32.15
CA GLU A 48 -4.14 41.00 -31.54
C GLU A 48 -5.11 39.81 -31.42
N TYR A 49 -5.29 39.32 -30.21
CA TYR A 49 -6.28 38.31 -29.88
C TYR A 49 -7.65 38.95 -29.71
N THR A 50 -8.46 38.92 -30.77
CA THR A 50 -9.90 39.17 -30.69
C THR A 50 -10.67 37.88 -30.95
N GLY A 51 -10.52 36.89 -30.05
CA GLY A 51 -11.38 35.73 -29.98
C GLY A 51 -12.30 35.84 -28.77
N SER A 52 -13.60 35.70 -28.98
CA SER A 52 -14.55 35.73 -27.88
C SER A 52 -14.42 34.45 -27.05
N LEU A 53 -14.68 34.55 -25.76
CA LEU A 53 -14.71 33.41 -24.81
C LEU A 53 -15.62 32.26 -25.29
N GLN A 54 -16.57 32.58 -26.17
CA GLN A 54 -17.53 31.65 -26.76
C GLN A 54 -16.90 30.75 -27.82
N ASP A 55 -15.90 31.25 -28.59
CA ASP A 55 -15.19 30.46 -29.60
C ASP A 55 -14.24 29.44 -28.93
N SER A 56 -13.69 29.79 -27.78
CA SER A 56 -12.83 28.89 -26.98
C SER A 56 -13.62 27.78 -26.29
N LEU A 57 -14.87 28.07 -25.90
CA LEU A 57 -15.76 27.06 -25.29
C LEU A 57 -16.27 26.06 -26.33
N SER A 58 -16.61 26.53 -27.56
CA SER A 58 -17.00 25.64 -28.66
C SER A 58 -15.88 24.69 -29.09
N ALA A 59 -14.62 25.17 -29.10
CA ALA A 59 -13.46 24.34 -29.41
C ALA A 59 -13.16 23.31 -28.33
N LEU A 60 -13.59 23.56 -27.10
CA LEU A 60 -13.45 22.60 -25.96
C LEU A 60 -14.58 21.57 -26.00
N GLU A 61 -15.80 21.96 -26.37
CA GLU A 61 -16.93 21.04 -26.55
C GLU A 61 -16.65 20.05 -27.69
N ASP A 62 -16.17 20.54 -28.83
CA ASP A 62 -15.79 19.69 -29.97
C ASP A 62 -14.62 18.72 -29.62
N ALA A 63 -13.65 19.17 -28.82
CA ALA A 63 -12.54 18.32 -28.39
C ALA A 63 -12.94 17.24 -27.36
N VAL A 64 -13.95 17.50 -26.54
CA VAL A 64 -14.49 16.54 -25.58
C VAL A 64 -15.40 15.51 -26.27
N GLU A 65 -16.14 15.92 -27.31
CA GLU A 65 -16.99 15.03 -28.10
C GLU A 65 -16.14 14.05 -28.93
N ASP A 66 -15.03 14.48 -29.52
CA ASP A 66 -14.09 13.62 -30.26
C ASP A 66 -13.43 12.57 -29.35
N VAL A 67 -13.05 12.92 -28.10
CA VAL A 67 -12.45 11.97 -27.13
C VAL A 67 -13.48 10.96 -26.62
N THR A 68 -14.74 11.35 -26.47
CA THR A 68 -15.79 10.43 -26.02
C THR A 68 -16.19 9.44 -27.12
N ASP A 69 -16.19 9.83 -28.39
CA ASP A 69 -16.49 8.94 -29.51
C ASP A 69 -15.36 7.92 -29.73
N GLU A 70 -14.08 8.32 -29.57
CA GLU A 70 -12.95 7.39 -29.70
C GLU A 70 -12.90 6.35 -28.57
N VAL A 71 -13.30 6.72 -27.35
CA VAL A 71 -13.41 5.80 -26.19
C VAL A 71 -14.59 4.84 -26.34
N VAL A 72 -15.68 5.25 -26.98
CA VAL A 72 -16.86 4.39 -27.22
C VAL A 72 -16.56 3.37 -28.33
N ASP A 73 -15.89 3.76 -29.41
CA ASP A 73 -15.50 2.85 -30.48
C ASP A 73 -14.50 1.76 -30.03
N VAL A 74 -13.53 2.12 -29.15
CA VAL A 74 -12.61 1.13 -28.56
C VAL A 74 -13.34 0.17 -27.62
N ALA A 75 -14.37 0.65 -26.92
CA ALA A 75 -15.18 -0.19 -26.03
C ALA A 75 -16.11 -1.14 -26.79
N GLU A 76 -16.64 -0.76 -27.95
CA GLU A 76 -17.48 -1.65 -28.77
C GLU A 76 -16.65 -2.73 -29.49
N GLU A 77 -15.40 -2.43 -29.90
CA GLU A 77 -14.53 -3.41 -30.56
C GLU A 77 -14.02 -4.48 -29.56
N VAL A 78 -13.80 -4.12 -28.30
CA VAL A 78 -13.36 -5.05 -27.24
C VAL A 78 -14.49 -5.97 -26.75
N VAL A 79 -15.75 -5.53 -26.82
CA VAL A 79 -16.90 -6.34 -26.34
C VAL A 79 -17.34 -7.39 -27.38
N GLY A 80 -16.94 -7.25 -28.65
CA GLY A 80 -17.33 -8.15 -29.74
C GLY A 80 -16.58 -9.50 -29.78
N GLU A 81 -15.46 -9.68 -29.11
CA GLU A 81 -14.56 -10.83 -29.33
C GLU A 81 -14.26 -11.68 -28.08
N LEU A 82 -14.85 -11.42 -26.93
CA LEU A 82 -14.58 -12.16 -25.69
C LEU A 82 -15.77 -12.98 -25.22
N ALA A 83 -15.82 -14.24 -25.68
CA ALA A 83 -16.58 -15.30 -25.06
C ALA A 83 -15.90 -15.78 -23.76
N ILE A 84 -16.54 -15.42 -22.63
CA ILE A 84 -16.55 -16.12 -21.32
C ILE A 84 -15.25 -16.82 -20.91
N GLY A 85 -14.44 -16.12 -20.11
CA GLY A 85 -13.41 -16.78 -19.29
C GLY A 85 -12.15 -15.95 -19.01
N SER A 86 -12.26 -14.78 -18.46
CA SER A 86 -11.23 -14.05 -17.67
C SER A 86 -11.46 -12.53 -17.69
N VAL A 87 -12.49 -12.11 -17.01
CA VAL A 87 -12.83 -10.67 -16.92
C VAL A 87 -11.94 -9.93 -15.93
N SER A 88 -11.21 -10.64 -15.09
CA SER A 88 -10.40 -10.04 -14.02
C SER A 88 -9.09 -9.41 -14.53
N SER A 89 -8.34 -10.11 -15.38
CA SER A 89 -7.03 -9.59 -15.82
C SER A 89 -7.10 -8.51 -16.93
N ALA A 90 -8.20 -8.47 -17.67
CA ALA A 90 -8.41 -7.41 -18.67
C ALA A 90 -8.85 -6.08 -18.03
N LEU A 91 -9.53 -6.16 -16.88
CA LEU A 91 -9.93 -4.98 -16.12
C LEU A 91 -8.72 -4.31 -15.42
N ASP A 92 -7.80 -5.11 -14.89
CA ASP A 92 -6.58 -4.59 -14.27
C ASP A 92 -5.65 -3.92 -15.29
N SER A 93 -5.49 -4.49 -16.50
CA SER A 93 -4.70 -3.86 -17.56
C SER A 93 -5.34 -2.60 -18.17
N ALA A 94 -6.68 -2.50 -18.15
CA ALA A 94 -7.38 -1.30 -18.57
C ALA A 94 -7.30 -0.19 -17.52
N ILE A 95 -7.19 -0.55 -16.24
CA ILE A 95 -7.04 0.39 -15.13
C ILE A 95 -5.60 0.96 -15.10
N GLU A 96 -4.56 0.15 -15.40
CA GLU A 96 -3.19 0.64 -15.52
C GLU A 96 -2.98 1.57 -16.71
N GLY A 97 -3.53 1.26 -17.88
CA GLY A 97 -3.52 2.17 -19.04
C GLY A 97 -4.30 3.46 -18.83
N ALA A 98 -5.35 3.44 -18.00
CA ALA A 98 -6.11 4.62 -17.63
C ALA A 98 -5.39 5.49 -16.58
N ALA A 99 -4.46 4.95 -15.82
CA ALA A 99 -3.70 5.70 -14.83
C ALA A 99 -2.65 6.63 -15.46
N ASP A 100 -1.99 6.20 -16.54
CA ASP A 100 -1.02 7.05 -17.26
C ASP A 100 -1.70 8.19 -18.05
N ILE A 101 -2.85 7.90 -18.68
CA ILE A 101 -3.66 8.93 -19.34
C ILE A 101 -4.30 9.88 -18.31
N SER A 102 -4.63 9.36 -17.12
CA SER A 102 -5.20 10.13 -16.01
C SER A 102 -4.18 11.10 -15.39
N SER A 103 -2.87 10.82 -15.41
CA SER A 103 -1.85 11.75 -14.90
C SER A 103 -1.65 12.96 -15.82
N GLU A 104 -1.63 12.79 -17.14
CA GLU A 104 -1.53 13.91 -18.11
C GLU A 104 -2.84 14.74 -18.19
N ILE A 105 -4.01 14.09 -18.07
CA ILE A 105 -5.30 14.78 -17.95
C ILE A 105 -5.43 15.48 -16.60
N SER A 106 -4.88 14.92 -15.52
CA SER A 106 -4.86 15.52 -14.20
C SER A 106 -3.99 16.79 -14.15
N ASP A 107 -2.85 16.83 -14.83
CA ASP A 107 -2.00 18.02 -14.88
C ASP A 107 -2.60 19.12 -15.76
N SER A 108 -3.18 18.76 -16.89
CA SER A 108 -3.95 19.71 -17.72
C SER A 108 -5.23 20.19 -17.04
N ALA A 109 -5.95 19.32 -16.32
CA ALA A 109 -7.09 19.70 -15.51
C ALA A 109 -6.70 20.55 -14.29
N ARG A 110 -5.49 20.35 -13.72
CA ARG A 110 -4.92 21.21 -12.68
C ARG A 110 -4.59 22.59 -13.19
N GLU A 111 -3.97 22.72 -14.38
CA GLU A 111 -3.73 24.03 -14.98
C GLU A 111 -5.03 24.76 -15.33
N ILE A 112 -6.03 24.03 -15.85
CA ILE A 112 -7.35 24.60 -16.13
C ILE A 112 -8.11 24.92 -14.83
N ALA A 113 -8.04 24.08 -13.81
CA ALA A 113 -8.64 24.38 -12.51
C ALA A 113 -7.93 25.53 -11.78
N GLN A 114 -6.60 25.68 -11.89
CA GLN A 114 -5.87 26.86 -11.44
C GLN A 114 -6.22 28.12 -12.24
N ALA A 115 -6.48 27.99 -13.55
CA ALA A 115 -6.90 29.11 -14.39
C ALA A 115 -8.38 29.51 -14.18
N LEU A 116 -9.25 28.54 -13.83
CA LEU A 116 -10.67 28.74 -13.53
C LEU A 116 -10.96 29.04 -12.05
N SER A 117 -10.08 28.68 -11.14
CA SER A 117 -10.12 29.15 -9.75
C SER A 117 -9.60 30.58 -9.64
N LYS A 118 -10.19 31.51 -10.42
CA LYS A 118 -10.16 32.91 -9.97
C LYS A 118 -10.88 32.91 -8.63
N PRO A 119 -10.20 33.33 -7.55
CA PRO A 119 -10.79 33.36 -6.24
C PRO A 119 -12.11 34.13 -6.31
N VAL A 120 -13.16 33.57 -5.75
CA VAL A 120 -14.39 34.31 -5.51
C VAL A 120 -14.00 35.40 -4.53
N VAL A 121 -13.91 36.63 -5.06
CA VAL A 121 -13.63 37.82 -4.23
C VAL A 121 -14.62 37.79 -3.08
N ALA A 122 -14.12 37.69 -1.87
CA ALA A 122 -14.92 37.82 -0.70
C ALA A 122 -15.86 39.00 -0.86
N ALA A 123 -17.17 38.77 -0.79
CA ALA A 123 -18.15 39.80 -1.08
C ALA A 123 -17.82 40.94 -0.11
N ALA A 124 -17.27 42.01 -0.68
CA ALA A 124 -17.03 43.22 0.09
C ALA A 124 -18.34 43.53 0.78
N THR A 125 -18.34 43.68 2.08
CA THR A 125 -19.48 44.10 2.87
C THR A 125 -20.13 45.25 2.10
N HIS A 126 -21.39 45.08 1.71
CA HIS A 126 -22.08 46.03 0.85
C HIS A 126 -21.90 47.45 1.45
N PRO A 127 -21.66 48.51 0.63
CA PRO A 127 -21.32 49.83 1.14
C PRO A 127 -22.36 50.43 2.09
N HIS A 128 -23.52 49.82 2.24
CA HIS A 128 -24.58 50.21 3.16
C HIS A 128 -24.50 49.55 4.56
N LEU A 129 -23.65 48.55 4.75
CA LEU A 129 -23.44 47.94 6.07
C LEU A 129 -22.23 48.59 6.75
N ARG A 130 -22.35 48.83 8.03
CA ARG A 130 -21.23 49.32 8.90
C ARG A 130 -20.43 48.13 9.40
N SER A 131 -19.17 48.39 9.69
CA SER A 131 -18.34 47.37 10.34
C SER A 131 -18.87 47.05 11.73
N ALA A 132 -18.64 45.83 12.21
CA ALA A 132 -19.07 45.41 13.56
C ALA A 132 -18.51 46.34 14.64
N ALA A 133 -17.24 46.77 14.50
CA ALA A 133 -16.58 47.69 15.44
C ALA A 133 -17.28 49.05 15.52
N GLU A 134 -17.69 49.63 14.36
CA GLU A 134 -18.45 50.89 14.34
C GLU A 134 -19.82 50.74 14.96
N VAL A 135 -20.50 49.60 14.73
CA VAL A 135 -21.82 49.34 15.29
C VAL A 135 -21.74 49.14 16.80
N ASP A 136 -20.72 48.42 17.27
CA ASP A 136 -20.51 48.12 18.72
C ASP A 136 -20.18 49.40 19.50
N ALA A 137 -19.59 50.44 18.88
CA ALA A 137 -19.33 51.72 19.50
C ALA A 137 -20.62 52.53 19.78
N ILE A 138 -21.76 52.22 19.17
CA ILE A 138 -23.04 52.92 19.34
C ILE A 138 -23.83 52.27 20.47
N PRO A 139 -24.17 52.96 21.56
CA PRO A 139 -24.89 52.39 22.69
C PRO A 139 -26.33 52.01 22.32
N GLY A 140 -26.79 50.85 22.77
CA GLY A 140 -28.17 50.34 22.58
C GLY A 140 -28.15 48.93 21.96
N ASP A 141 -29.29 48.23 22.04
CA ASP A 141 -29.46 46.88 21.47
C ASP A 141 -29.44 46.90 19.93
N LYS A 142 -29.09 45.82 19.30
CA LYS A 142 -28.98 45.64 17.83
C LYS A 142 -29.63 44.34 17.42
N LEU A 143 -29.94 44.24 16.12
CA LEU A 143 -30.29 42.99 15.48
C LEU A 143 -29.00 42.33 15.01
N HIS A 144 -28.61 41.19 15.61
CA HIS A 144 -27.42 40.44 15.20
C HIS A 144 -27.79 39.51 14.05
N ALA A 145 -26.97 39.51 13.03
CA ALA A 145 -27.04 38.59 11.90
C ALA A 145 -25.64 38.01 11.66
N THR A 146 -25.51 36.72 11.80
CA THR A 146 -24.24 36.01 11.63
C THR A 146 -24.38 34.96 10.53
N LEU A 147 -23.46 34.93 9.59
CA LEU A 147 -23.23 33.79 8.72
C LEU A 147 -22.04 33.02 9.32
N SER A 148 -22.24 31.74 9.57
CA SER A 148 -21.22 30.82 10.07
C SER A 148 -21.11 29.66 9.08
N GLU A 149 -19.93 29.40 8.57
CA GLU A 149 -19.67 28.27 7.66
C GLU A 149 -18.56 27.38 8.22
N VAL A 150 -18.79 26.08 8.16
CA VAL A 150 -17.81 25.05 8.55
C VAL A 150 -17.54 24.18 7.34
N GLU A 151 -16.26 24.08 6.96
CA GLU A 151 -15.78 23.22 5.89
C GLU A 151 -15.20 21.93 6.49
N GLU A 152 -15.68 20.79 6.02
CA GLU A 152 -15.10 19.48 6.30
C GLU A 152 -14.62 18.84 5.00
N SER A 153 -13.35 18.50 4.93
CA SER A 153 -12.73 17.96 3.70
C SER A 153 -11.89 16.72 3.98
N THR A 154 -12.02 15.72 3.12
CA THR A 154 -11.09 14.59 3.06
C THR A 154 -10.26 14.73 1.78
N LEU A 155 -8.95 14.72 1.93
CA LEU A 155 -7.99 14.90 0.84
C LEU A 155 -7.19 13.63 0.58
N ASN A 156 -6.70 13.46 -0.64
CA ASN A 156 -5.64 12.51 -0.91
C ASN A 156 -4.28 13.08 -0.42
N PRO A 157 -3.23 12.26 -0.27
CA PRO A 157 -1.90 12.73 0.17
C PRO A 157 -1.31 13.85 -0.70
N ASP A 158 -1.61 13.87 -1.99
CA ASP A 158 -1.22 14.92 -2.94
C ASP A 158 -1.99 16.24 -2.74
N GLY A 159 -2.91 16.28 -1.79
CA GLY A 159 -3.78 17.40 -1.50
C GLY A 159 -4.99 17.52 -2.45
N SER A 160 -5.26 16.61 -3.35
CA SER A 160 -6.47 16.60 -4.16
C SER A 160 -7.71 16.28 -3.32
N VAL A 161 -8.85 16.90 -3.63
CA VAL A 161 -10.09 16.72 -2.85
C VAL A 161 -10.72 15.38 -3.19
N ARG A 162 -10.93 14.54 -2.18
CA ARG A 162 -11.71 13.32 -2.30
C ARG A 162 -13.18 13.54 -1.94
N ARG A 163 -13.42 14.30 -0.88
CA ARG A 163 -14.75 14.66 -0.38
C ARG A 163 -14.66 16.03 0.27
N GLN A 164 -15.66 16.87 0.05
CA GLN A 164 -15.81 18.16 0.69
C GLN A 164 -17.28 18.37 1.04
N SER A 165 -17.56 18.87 2.23
CA SER A 165 -18.86 19.42 2.63
C SER A 165 -18.65 20.78 3.28
N ILE A 166 -19.55 21.70 3.00
CA ILE A 166 -19.54 23.00 3.63
C ILE A 166 -20.95 23.21 4.18
N GLU A 167 -21.04 23.25 5.50
CA GLU A 167 -22.28 23.51 6.20
C GLU A 167 -22.30 24.95 6.69
N GLY A 168 -23.39 25.64 6.43
CA GLY A 168 -23.59 27.03 6.80
C GLY A 168 -24.81 27.23 7.64
N GLU A 169 -24.77 28.28 8.48
CA GLU A 169 -25.88 28.72 9.28
C GLU A 169 -26.04 30.25 9.19
N LEU A 170 -27.23 30.70 8.85
CA LEU A 170 -27.64 32.09 9.08
C LEU A 170 -28.32 32.19 10.44
N ILE A 171 -27.65 32.85 11.36
CA ILE A 171 -28.10 33.03 12.74
C ILE A 171 -28.62 34.46 12.88
N LEU A 172 -29.90 34.59 13.18
CA LEU A 172 -30.53 35.88 13.49
C LEU A 172 -30.89 35.93 14.98
N ARG A 173 -30.34 36.89 15.71
CA ARG A 173 -30.51 37.01 17.13
C ARG A 173 -30.96 38.39 17.54
N ASN A 174 -32.02 38.45 18.32
CA ASN A 174 -32.46 39.64 19.02
C ASN A 174 -31.65 39.86 20.31
N SER A 175 -30.80 40.89 20.32
CA SER A 175 -29.97 41.17 21.50
C SER A 175 -30.74 41.88 22.66
N SER A 176 -31.95 42.37 22.41
CA SER A 176 -32.74 43.04 23.43
C SER A 176 -33.30 42.06 24.47
N LYS A 177 -33.28 42.44 25.73
CA LYS A 177 -33.90 41.70 26.83
C LYS A 177 -35.37 42.11 27.10
N LYS A 178 -35.86 43.11 26.37
CA LYS A 178 -37.15 43.74 26.69
C LYS A 178 -38.07 43.85 25.48
N HIS A 179 -37.54 44.09 24.32
CA HIS A 179 -38.31 44.40 23.13
C HIS A 179 -38.12 43.39 22.01
N ARG A 180 -39.17 43.10 21.29
CA ARG A 180 -39.18 42.24 20.13
C ARG A 180 -38.76 42.99 18.89
N ALA A 181 -38.27 42.32 17.91
CA ALA A 181 -38.05 42.79 16.54
C ALA A 181 -39.00 42.05 15.59
N TRP A 182 -39.51 42.71 14.57
CA TRP A 182 -40.44 42.12 13.59
C TRP A 182 -40.16 42.65 12.20
N ASP A 183 -40.78 41.98 11.18
CA ASP A 183 -40.57 42.28 9.78
C ASP A 183 -39.07 42.29 9.42
N ILE A 184 -38.35 41.27 9.92
CA ILE A 184 -36.93 41.11 9.69
C ILE A 184 -36.71 40.58 8.29
N GLU A 185 -35.96 41.32 7.51
CA GLU A 185 -35.56 40.95 6.15
C GLU A 185 -34.04 40.94 6.04
N VAL A 186 -33.49 39.83 5.57
CA VAL A 186 -32.09 39.66 5.27
C VAL A 186 -31.96 39.47 3.77
N LEU A 187 -31.23 40.36 3.12
CA LEU A 187 -30.86 40.25 1.71
C LEU A 187 -29.41 39.80 1.63
N LEU A 188 -29.20 38.63 1.00
CA LEU A 188 -27.91 38.05 0.80
C LEU A 188 -27.37 38.28 -0.62
N SER A 189 -26.08 38.38 -0.74
CA SER A 189 -25.34 38.37 -2.01
C SER A 189 -24.66 37.01 -2.21
N SER A 190 -24.34 36.66 -3.45
CA SER A 190 -23.55 35.46 -3.82
C SER A 190 -24.15 34.14 -3.33
N THR A 191 -25.48 33.98 -3.37
CA THR A 191 -26.19 32.78 -2.92
C THR A 191 -26.17 31.65 -3.96
N ASP A 192 -25.57 31.82 -5.14
CA ASP A 192 -25.62 30.86 -6.25
C ASP A 192 -24.92 29.54 -5.91
N SER A 193 -23.92 29.57 -4.99
CA SER A 193 -23.19 28.40 -4.50
C SER A 193 -23.78 27.80 -3.24
N THR A 194 -24.99 28.20 -2.83
CA THR A 194 -25.66 27.74 -1.61
C THR A 194 -27.08 27.30 -1.90
N ASP A 195 -27.62 26.47 -1.02
CA ASP A 195 -29.03 26.04 -1.08
C ASP A 195 -29.96 26.82 -0.10
N ILE A 196 -29.53 28.00 0.38
CA ILE A 196 -30.22 28.82 1.39
C ILE A 196 -31.63 29.26 1.00
N GLY A 197 -32.13 28.77 -0.09
CA GLY A 197 -33.55 28.98 -0.50
C GLY A 197 -33.84 30.30 -1.19
N GLY A 198 -32.85 31.13 -1.44
CA GLY A 198 -32.97 32.36 -2.20
C GLY A 198 -32.24 33.55 -1.59
N ARG A 199 -32.20 34.67 -2.35
CA ARG A 199 -31.47 35.89 -1.98
C ARG A 199 -32.11 36.65 -0.81
N SER A 200 -33.43 36.59 -0.62
CA SER A 200 -34.17 37.29 0.43
C SER A 200 -34.75 36.30 1.42
N ILE A 201 -34.42 36.48 2.68
CA ILE A 201 -34.93 35.69 3.78
C ILE A 201 -35.72 36.58 4.70
N SER A 202 -36.93 36.17 5.05
CA SER A 202 -37.84 36.95 5.91
C SER A 202 -38.17 36.16 7.17
N VAL A 203 -37.96 36.80 8.33
CA VAL A 203 -38.39 36.29 9.63
C VAL A 203 -39.43 37.24 10.19
N ARG A 204 -40.59 36.70 10.50
CA ARG A 204 -41.75 37.52 10.90
C ARG A 204 -41.48 38.27 12.20
N GLU A 205 -40.93 37.61 13.19
CA GLU A 205 -40.74 38.17 14.50
C GLU A 205 -39.67 37.43 15.29
N LEU A 206 -38.90 38.14 16.09
CA LEU A 206 -38.03 37.59 17.11
C LEU A 206 -38.39 38.22 18.47
N GLU A 207 -38.83 37.44 19.43
CA GLU A 207 -39.07 37.86 20.79
C GLU A 207 -37.76 38.32 21.47
N ALA A 208 -37.88 38.87 22.67
CA ALA A 208 -36.71 39.34 23.40
C ALA A 208 -35.75 38.16 23.69
N THR A 209 -34.50 38.34 23.34
CA THR A 209 -33.42 37.33 23.45
C THR A 209 -33.55 36.09 22.53
N GLU A 210 -34.56 36.09 21.69
CA GLU A 210 -34.78 34.96 20.74
C GLU A 210 -33.72 34.92 19.64
N GLU A 211 -33.41 33.69 19.22
CA GLU A 211 -32.48 33.40 18.13
C GLU A 211 -33.17 32.43 17.14
N THR A 212 -32.97 32.67 15.89
CA THR A 212 -33.43 31.77 14.80
C THR A 212 -32.22 31.38 13.98
N VAL A 213 -32.06 30.07 13.76
CA VAL A 213 -31.00 29.46 12.93
C VAL A 213 -31.62 28.93 11.64
N ILE A 214 -31.06 29.29 10.52
CA ILE A 214 -31.44 28.83 9.20
C ILE A 214 -30.22 28.13 8.60
N PRO A 215 -30.21 26.79 8.62
CA PRO A 215 -29.11 26.02 8.08
C PRO A 215 -29.13 26.02 6.55
N TYR A 216 -27.96 25.91 5.93
CA TYR A 216 -27.80 25.75 4.50
C TYR A 216 -26.52 24.96 4.21
N SER A 217 -26.43 24.39 2.99
CA SER A 217 -25.20 23.80 2.48
C SER A 217 -24.60 24.72 1.42
N ALA A 218 -23.28 24.70 1.31
CA ALA A 218 -22.57 25.51 0.33
C ALA A 218 -21.56 24.65 -0.46
N SER A 219 -21.18 25.15 -1.64
CA SER A 219 -20.09 24.60 -2.44
C SER A 219 -19.11 25.71 -2.80
N GLY A 220 -17.84 25.35 -2.98
CA GLY A 220 -16.82 26.32 -3.36
C GLY A 220 -15.41 25.79 -3.21
N PRO A 221 -14.39 26.57 -3.58
CA PRO A 221 -13.01 26.18 -3.41
C PRO A 221 -12.67 26.01 -1.93
N ARG A 222 -11.79 25.07 -1.66
CA ARG A 222 -11.22 24.88 -0.30
C ARG A 222 -10.38 26.09 0.10
N MET A 223 -10.31 26.34 1.41
CA MET A 223 -9.54 27.47 1.93
C MET A 223 -8.11 27.08 2.29
N LEU A 224 -7.91 25.86 2.77
CA LEU A 224 -6.63 25.30 3.16
C LEU A 224 -6.31 24.10 2.27
N VAL A 225 -5.04 23.93 1.92
CA VAL A 225 -4.51 22.73 1.26
C VAL A 225 -3.58 22.04 2.24
N LEU A 226 -3.80 20.77 2.46
CA LEU A 226 -2.93 19.89 3.24
C LEU A 226 -2.41 18.80 2.32
N LYS A 227 -1.09 18.57 2.32
CA LYS A 227 -0.42 17.50 1.58
C LYS A 227 0.54 16.78 2.50
N GLU A 228 0.78 15.51 2.23
CA GLU A 228 1.78 14.71 2.90
C GLU A 228 2.51 13.85 1.90
N SER A 229 3.83 13.87 1.95
CA SER A 229 4.68 12.92 1.25
C SER A 229 5.42 12.06 2.25
N ILE A 230 5.58 10.78 1.93
CA ILE A 230 6.28 9.79 2.74
C ILE A 230 7.31 9.13 1.83
N ASP A 231 8.55 8.99 2.33
CA ASP A 231 9.62 8.29 1.65
C ASP A 231 10.35 7.36 2.63
N THR A 232 10.35 6.08 2.32
CA THR A 232 11.03 5.04 3.09
C THR A 232 12.47 4.79 2.63
N ASN A 233 12.95 5.52 1.60
CA ASN A 233 14.31 5.39 1.09
C ASN A 233 14.93 6.76 0.75
N PRO A 234 15.05 7.67 1.71
CA PRO A 234 15.43 9.06 1.50
C PRO A 234 16.87 9.26 0.96
N GLU A 235 17.71 8.22 0.99
CA GLU A 235 19.05 8.28 0.41
C GLU A 235 19.04 8.34 -1.13
N ARG A 236 17.91 8.02 -1.76
CA ARG A 236 17.73 8.04 -3.21
C ARG A 236 16.70 9.11 -3.60
N ASP A 237 17.21 10.25 -3.93
CA ASP A 237 16.52 11.49 -4.27
C ASP A 237 15.82 11.46 -5.67
N GLN A 238 15.01 10.46 -5.96
CA GLN A 238 14.35 10.32 -7.28
C GLN A 238 12.82 10.19 -7.22
N GLU A 239 12.31 9.20 -6.50
CA GLU A 239 10.89 8.93 -6.35
C GLU A 239 10.64 8.44 -4.92
N ASN A 240 9.57 8.90 -4.30
CA ASN A 240 9.20 8.46 -2.97
C ASN A 240 8.82 6.98 -2.97
N SER A 241 9.31 6.24 -1.99
CA SER A 241 9.01 4.84 -1.77
C SER A 241 8.10 4.67 -0.55
N LEU A 242 7.21 3.69 -0.63
CA LEU A 242 6.36 3.27 0.51
C LEU A 242 6.70 1.85 1.00
N SER A 243 7.81 1.28 0.53
CA SER A 243 8.24 -0.07 0.89
C SER A 243 9.21 -0.06 2.08
N LEU A 244 9.05 -1.01 2.98
CA LEU A 244 9.96 -1.30 4.09
C LEU A 244 10.52 -2.70 3.94
N VAL A 245 11.72 -2.92 4.41
CA VAL A 245 12.29 -4.27 4.49
C VAL A 245 11.88 -4.91 5.82
N TYR A 246 11.38 -6.15 5.80
CA TYR A 246 11.14 -6.87 7.05
C TYR A 246 12.45 -7.07 7.82
N SER A 247 12.57 -6.37 8.95
CA SER A 247 13.77 -6.36 9.79
C SER A 247 13.41 -6.04 11.24
N SER A 248 14.14 -6.59 12.18
CA SER A 248 14.06 -6.17 13.59
C SER A 248 14.77 -4.85 13.87
N GLU A 249 15.53 -4.33 12.92
CA GLU A 249 16.21 -3.04 13.04
C GLU A 249 15.27 -1.92 12.60
N PRO A 250 15.20 -0.80 13.34
CA PRO A 250 14.40 0.36 12.94
C PRO A 250 14.89 0.94 11.61
N GLN A 251 13.95 1.36 10.76
CA GLN A 251 14.22 1.97 9.47
C GLN A 251 13.75 3.42 9.48
N GLY A 252 14.54 4.33 8.92
CA GLY A 252 14.19 5.74 8.81
C GLY A 252 13.14 5.96 7.72
N VAL A 253 12.19 6.83 8.00
CA VAL A 253 11.16 7.25 7.05
C VAL A 253 11.13 8.77 7.04
N ASP A 254 11.34 9.39 5.90
CA ASP A 254 11.18 10.83 5.78
C ASP A 254 9.73 11.17 5.44
N MET A 255 9.20 12.15 6.15
CA MET A 255 7.84 12.63 5.97
C MET A 255 7.86 14.15 5.85
N GLU A 256 7.11 14.66 4.89
CA GLU A 256 6.96 16.10 4.68
C GLU A 256 5.48 16.46 4.64
N ILE A 257 5.05 17.35 5.53
CA ILE A 257 3.68 17.85 5.61
C ILE A 257 3.68 19.30 5.14
N GLU A 258 2.98 19.58 4.04
CA GLU A 258 2.83 20.94 3.50
C GLU A 258 1.40 21.44 3.77
N VAL A 259 1.33 22.66 4.32
CA VAL A 259 0.07 23.39 4.51
C VAL A 259 0.13 24.70 3.76
N GLN A 260 -0.88 24.96 2.93
CA GLN A 260 -0.96 26.17 2.13
C GLN A 260 -2.32 26.87 2.30
N ASN A 261 -2.32 28.18 2.52
CA ASN A 261 -3.52 28.99 2.44
C ASN A 261 -3.88 29.25 0.96
N ALA A 262 -4.92 28.56 0.48
CA ALA A 262 -5.45 28.73 -0.87
C ALA A 262 -6.57 29.77 -0.95
N SER A 263 -6.94 30.39 0.18
CA SER A 263 -7.99 31.42 0.26
C SER A 263 -7.43 32.81 -0.03
N GLU A 264 -8.33 33.80 -0.16
CA GLU A 264 -7.98 35.21 -0.38
C GLU A 264 -7.79 35.99 0.93
N VAL A 265 -7.96 35.35 2.08
CA VAL A 265 -7.84 35.99 3.38
C VAL A 265 -6.85 35.25 4.26
N PRO A 266 -6.23 35.91 5.24
CA PRO A 266 -5.40 35.22 6.22
C PRO A 266 -6.25 34.22 7.01
N LEU A 267 -5.71 33.03 7.19
CA LEU A 267 -6.25 32.04 8.10
C LEU A 267 -5.62 32.23 9.48
N LEU A 268 -6.38 31.95 10.51
CA LEU A 268 -6.01 32.07 11.91
C LEU A 268 -6.12 30.70 12.57
N GLU A 269 -5.38 30.51 13.66
CA GLU A 269 -5.44 29.29 14.46
C GLU A 269 -5.23 28.02 13.62
N VAL A 270 -4.38 28.13 12.58
CA VAL A 270 -4.03 26.99 11.76
C VAL A 270 -3.19 26.04 12.60
N ALA A 271 -3.67 24.82 12.76
CA ALA A 271 -2.98 23.76 13.48
C ALA A 271 -3.06 22.47 12.69
N VAL A 272 -1.97 21.71 12.71
CA VAL A 272 -1.88 20.38 12.10
C VAL A 272 -1.64 19.36 13.20
N SER A 273 -2.39 18.29 13.18
CA SER A 273 -2.14 17.12 14.02
C SER A 273 -1.86 15.90 13.14
N ARG A 274 -0.94 15.05 13.60
CA ARG A 274 -0.63 13.79 12.93
C ARG A 274 -0.55 12.67 13.94
N SER A 275 -1.33 11.62 13.73
CA SER A 275 -1.28 10.41 14.53
C SER A 275 -0.33 9.38 13.92
N PHE A 276 0.38 8.66 14.75
CA PHE A 276 1.28 7.57 14.37
C PHE A 276 0.84 6.27 15.04
N PRO A 277 1.00 5.13 14.38
CA PRO A 277 0.90 3.82 15.04
C PRO A 277 2.01 3.59 16.07
N ASP A 278 1.81 2.60 16.94
CA ASP A 278 2.73 2.31 18.07
C ASP A 278 4.13 1.85 17.63
N ASN A 279 4.27 1.38 16.39
CA ASN A 279 5.54 0.92 15.83
C ASN A 279 6.44 2.04 15.28
N PHE A 280 6.01 3.31 15.42
CA PHE A 280 6.81 4.47 15.08
C PHE A 280 7.46 5.09 16.32
N ASP A 281 8.75 5.40 16.21
CA ASP A 281 9.49 6.21 17.16
C ASP A 281 9.60 7.64 16.62
N ILE A 282 8.94 8.59 17.30
CA ILE A 282 8.77 9.95 16.83
C ILE A 282 9.90 10.80 17.42
N PRO A 283 10.72 11.48 16.59
CA PRO A 283 11.77 12.35 17.11
C PRO A 283 11.17 13.59 17.78
N GLU A 284 11.83 14.12 18.80
CA GLU A 284 11.49 15.43 19.36
C GLU A 284 11.87 16.55 18.37
N GLY A 285 11.00 17.54 18.20
CA GLY A 285 11.19 18.70 17.34
C GLY A 285 11.00 20.03 18.06
N GLN A 286 11.44 21.13 17.46
CA GLN A 286 11.24 22.48 18.01
C GLN A 286 9.97 23.13 17.44
N GLU A 287 9.50 22.71 16.31
CA GLU A 287 8.37 23.30 15.59
C GLU A 287 7.03 22.63 15.95
N TYR A 288 7.07 21.46 16.56
CA TYR A 288 5.91 20.68 16.96
C TYR A 288 6.07 20.13 18.37
N SER A 289 4.98 19.78 18.98
CA SER A 289 4.95 19.06 20.25
C SER A 289 4.51 17.62 20.05
N VAL A 290 5.11 16.70 20.80
CA VAL A 290 4.75 15.28 20.80
C VAL A 290 3.86 15.00 22.00
N ASP A 291 2.70 14.37 21.76
CA ASP A 291 1.78 13.90 22.81
C ASP A 291 1.43 12.43 22.57
N GLY A 292 2.10 11.56 23.29
CA GLY A 292 1.97 10.11 23.10
C GLY A 292 2.38 9.67 21.70
N SER A 293 1.43 9.15 20.93
CA SER A 293 1.62 8.71 19.54
C SER A 293 1.19 9.75 18.50
N SER A 294 1.08 11.02 18.87
CA SER A 294 0.69 12.08 17.95
C SER A 294 1.59 13.30 18.07
N ILE A 295 1.67 14.07 17.00
CA ILE A 295 2.30 15.39 16.99
C ILE A 295 1.24 16.46 16.77
N SER A 296 1.51 17.64 17.33
CA SER A 296 0.74 18.84 17.08
C SER A 296 1.67 19.97 16.65
N TRP A 297 1.40 20.53 15.48
CA TRP A 297 2.14 21.64 14.88
C TRP A 297 1.24 22.87 14.81
N ASP A 298 1.45 23.82 15.72
CA ASP A 298 0.73 25.08 15.77
C ASP A 298 1.39 26.12 14.85
N ILE A 299 0.75 26.40 13.72
CA ILE A 299 1.19 27.39 12.74
C ILE A 299 0.66 28.79 13.11
N GLY A 300 -0.51 28.85 13.75
CA GLY A 300 -1.22 30.05 14.12
C GLY A 300 -1.75 30.81 12.90
N ARG A 301 -1.11 31.89 12.48
CA ARG A 301 -1.53 32.71 11.34
C ARG A 301 -0.84 32.28 10.05
N LEU A 302 -1.63 32.07 9.00
CA LEU A 302 -1.16 31.76 7.64
C LEU A 302 -1.69 32.82 6.66
N ASN A 303 -0.81 33.60 6.07
CA ASN A 303 -1.21 34.68 5.14
C ASN A 303 -1.67 34.12 3.80
N VAL A 304 -2.31 34.93 2.99
CA VAL A 304 -2.80 34.57 1.66
C VAL A 304 -1.68 34.04 0.78
N GLY A 305 -1.85 32.82 0.25
CA GLY A 305 -0.87 32.14 -0.61
C GLY A 305 0.39 31.66 0.11
N GLU A 306 0.48 31.84 1.45
CA GLU A 306 1.59 31.36 2.24
C GLU A 306 1.53 29.85 2.39
N SER A 307 2.68 29.19 2.25
CA SER A 307 2.88 27.77 2.50
C SER A 307 3.87 27.56 3.64
N ARG A 308 3.62 26.55 4.45
CA ARG A 308 4.51 26.08 5.52
C ARG A 308 4.70 24.58 5.37
N THR A 309 5.92 24.16 5.62
CA THR A 309 6.32 22.75 5.52
C THR A 309 6.95 22.30 6.82
N LEU A 310 6.53 21.14 7.28
CA LEU A 310 7.12 20.44 8.42
C LEU A 310 7.77 19.17 7.90
N ALA A 311 9.08 19.01 8.12
CA ALA A 311 9.81 17.79 7.84
C ALA A 311 10.02 16.98 9.12
N LEU A 312 9.79 15.67 9.03
CA LEU A 312 9.89 14.69 10.11
C LEU A 312 10.65 13.46 9.61
N SER A 313 11.49 12.90 10.45
CA SER A 313 12.19 11.64 10.12
C SER A 313 12.00 10.62 11.26
N PRO A 314 10.77 10.08 11.42
CA PRO A 314 10.54 9.03 12.40
C PRO A 314 11.23 7.72 12.01
N MET A 315 11.44 6.86 13.01
CA MET A 315 11.93 5.50 12.81
C MET A 315 10.76 4.53 12.90
N VAL A 316 10.69 3.56 11.99
CA VAL A 316 9.65 2.53 11.99
C VAL A 316 10.26 1.15 12.20
N THR A 317 9.64 0.32 13.03
CA THR A 317 10.03 -1.08 13.23
C THR A 317 8.95 -1.99 12.67
N THR A 318 9.36 -2.96 11.85
CA THR A 318 8.43 -3.94 11.27
C THR A 318 8.27 -5.10 12.25
N GLU A 319 7.10 -5.20 12.90
CA GLU A 319 6.77 -6.31 13.81
C GLU A 319 6.28 -7.57 13.07
N GLY A 320 5.82 -7.41 11.83
CA GLY A 320 5.27 -8.45 10.97
C GLY A 320 5.46 -8.14 9.50
N ILE A 321 4.92 -9.01 8.66
CA ILE A 321 4.99 -8.92 7.18
C ILE A 321 3.76 -8.25 6.57
N GLU A 322 2.78 -7.88 7.38
CA GLU A 322 1.55 -7.22 6.96
C GLU A 322 1.78 -5.75 6.59
N MET A 323 0.84 -5.16 5.89
CA MET A 323 0.86 -3.71 5.63
C MET A 323 0.77 -2.94 6.95
N ILE A 324 1.56 -1.88 7.06
CA ILE A 324 1.64 -1.02 8.23
C ILE A 324 0.94 0.30 7.90
N SER A 325 0.00 0.74 8.73
CA SER A 325 -0.54 2.08 8.64
C SER A 325 0.57 3.11 8.82
N ALA A 326 0.61 4.13 7.99
CA ALA A 326 1.54 5.25 8.21
C ALA A 326 0.96 6.30 9.17
N GLY A 327 -0.30 6.17 9.59
CA GLY A 327 -1.02 7.18 10.37
C GLY A 327 -1.76 8.20 9.52
N VAL A 328 -2.35 9.19 10.16
CA VAL A 328 -3.22 10.18 9.51
C VAL A 328 -2.84 11.59 9.93
N SER A 329 -2.72 12.50 8.96
CA SER A 329 -2.57 13.93 9.17
C SER A 329 -3.92 14.63 9.03
N SER A 330 -4.21 15.57 9.93
CA SER A 330 -5.36 16.45 9.86
C SER A 330 -4.95 17.90 10.13
N ALA A 331 -5.73 18.85 9.61
CA ALA A 331 -5.50 20.26 9.84
C ALA A 331 -6.82 20.97 10.15
N GLU A 332 -6.74 21.95 11.04
CA GLU A 332 -7.85 22.83 11.40
C GLU A 332 -7.47 24.27 11.16
N TYR A 333 -8.45 25.11 10.87
CA TYR A 333 -8.27 26.55 10.74
C TYR A 333 -9.51 27.32 11.12
N SER A 334 -9.35 28.61 11.47
CA SER A 334 -10.40 29.60 11.54
C SER A 334 -10.09 30.76 10.59
N ALA A 335 -11.14 31.45 10.10
CA ALA A 335 -11.00 32.68 9.34
C ALA A 335 -12.04 33.68 9.82
N GLU A 336 -11.59 34.85 10.25
CA GLU A 336 -12.47 35.92 10.66
C GLU A 336 -12.88 36.73 9.42
N ALA A 337 -14.20 36.81 9.22
CA ALA A 337 -14.89 37.77 8.35
C ALA A 337 -14.41 37.82 6.87
N ALA A 338 -15.00 37.18 5.99
CA ALA A 338 -14.97 37.51 4.57
C ALA A 338 -14.89 36.32 3.63
N VAL A 339 -15.05 35.11 4.05
CA VAL A 339 -14.89 33.94 3.21
C VAL A 339 -16.16 33.11 3.13
N SER A 340 -17.30 33.65 3.59
CA SER A 340 -18.57 32.97 3.37
C SER A 340 -18.94 32.98 1.89
N ARG A 341 -19.52 31.88 1.41
CA ARG A 341 -20.04 31.77 0.05
C ARG A 341 -21.26 32.65 -0.15
N ALA A 342 -21.97 32.97 0.94
CA ALA A 342 -23.00 33.99 0.96
C ALA A 342 -22.50 35.24 1.73
N GLY A 343 -22.89 36.43 1.32
CA GLY A 343 -22.55 37.66 1.98
C GLY A 343 -23.84 38.42 2.37
N PHE A 344 -23.73 39.38 3.30
CA PHE A 344 -24.83 40.28 3.60
C PHE A 344 -24.86 41.47 2.65
N GLU A 345 -26.01 41.72 2.01
CA GLU A 345 -26.28 42.93 1.25
C GLU A 345 -27.06 43.92 2.09
N ARG A 346 -28.07 43.43 2.81
CA ARG A 346 -28.91 44.26 3.69
C ARG A 346 -29.50 43.40 4.80
N VAL A 347 -29.53 43.95 5.98
CA VAL A 347 -30.31 43.42 7.11
C VAL A 347 -31.18 44.53 7.64
N SER A 348 -32.45 44.30 7.76
CA SER A 348 -33.44 45.27 8.26
C SER A 348 -34.45 44.59 9.17
N GLY A 349 -34.98 45.35 10.08
CA GLY A 349 -36.05 44.91 10.97
C GLY A 349 -36.73 46.10 11.65
N SER A 350 -37.95 45.90 12.05
CA SER A 350 -38.77 46.93 12.73
C SER A 350 -38.83 46.68 14.22
N THR A 351 -39.03 47.74 14.95
CA THR A 351 -39.24 47.69 16.42
C THR A 351 -40.19 48.75 16.89
N LEU A 352 -40.46 48.83 18.19
CA LEU A 352 -41.44 49.74 18.76
C LEU A 352 -41.00 51.19 18.57
N HIS A 353 -41.80 51.95 17.82
CA HIS A 353 -41.61 53.37 17.54
C HIS A 353 -42.90 54.07 17.44
N MET A 354 -42.88 55.40 17.45
CA MET A 354 -44.01 56.26 17.20
C MET A 354 -43.64 57.45 16.35
N MET A 355 -44.48 57.79 15.43
CA MET A 355 -44.32 58.98 14.63
C MET A 355 -45.52 59.92 14.82
N ARG A 356 -45.27 61.19 15.00
CA ARG A 356 -46.28 62.26 15.17
C ARG A 356 -45.81 63.49 14.43
N VAL A 357 -46.79 64.39 14.19
CA VAL A 357 -46.54 65.74 13.70
C VAL A 357 -46.98 66.71 14.82
N ASP A 358 -46.00 67.40 15.38
CA ASP A 358 -46.30 68.51 16.31
C ASP A 358 -46.72 69.74 15.46
N LYS A 359 -47.79 70.37 15.84
CA LYS A 359 -48.36 71.53 15.14
C LYS A 359 -48.69 72.61 16.12
N ILE A 360 -48.28 73.84 15.74
CA ILE A 360 -48.51 75.05 16.52
C ILE A 360 -49.19 75.99 15.54
N GLU A 361 -50.38 76.56 15.92
CA GLU A 361 -51.03 77.55 15.11
C GLU A 361 -50.32 78.90 15.27
N ASP A 362 -50.10 79.65 14.17
CA ASP A 362 -49.53 80.97 14.15
C ASP A 362 -50.61 81.98 14.72
N ASP A 363 -50.20 83.20 15.03
CA ASP A 363 -51.08 84.35 15.41
C ASP A 363 -52.10 84.60 14.31
N ARG A 364 -51.95 84.14 13.11
CA ARG A 364 -52.88 84.15 11.97
C ARG A 364 -53.65 82.84 11.92
N PRO A 365 -54.92 82.80 12.11
CA PRO A 365 -55.76 81.61 12.04
C PRO A 365 -55.58 80.88 10.70
N GLY A 366 -55.48 79.52 10.73
CA GLY A 366 -55.33 78.74 9.56
C GLY A 366 -53.89 78.57 9.06
N ILE A 367 -52.94 79.17 9.75
CA ILE A 367 -51.49 79.00 9.47
C ILE A 367 -50.91 78.19 10.60
N TRP A 368 -50.22 77.10 10.20
CA TRP A 368 -49.65 76.16 11.16
C TRP A 368 -48.16 75.97 10.93
N HIS A 369 -47.39 75.97 11.99
CA HIS A 369 -45.97 75.51 12.05
C HIS A 369 -45.94 74.05 12.45
N CYS A 370 -45.53 73.21 11.47
CA CYS A 370 -45.55 71.75 11.63
C CYS A 370 -44.17 71.15 11.64
N LYS A 371 -43.95 70.23 12.60
CA LYS A 371 -42.65 69.49 12.73
C LYS A 371 -42.97 68.00 12.85
N SER A 372 -42.38 67.21 11.99
CA SER A 372 -42.45 65.76 12.08
C SER A 372 -41.48 65.26 13.16
N VAL A 373 -41.98 64.37 14.03
CA VAL A 373 -41.17 63.78 15.12
C VAL A 373 -41.28 62.28 15.07
N PHE A 374 -40.12 61.61 15.02
CA PHE A 374 -39.97 60.20 15.17
C PHE A 374 -39.45 59.87 16.58
N GLU A 375 -40.12 59.03 17.33
CA GLU A 375 -39.71 58.58 18.66
C GLU A 375 -39.39 57.07 18.62
N ASN A 376 -38.17 56.72 18.97
CA ASN A 376 -37.78 55.35 19.23
C ASN A 376 -38.25 54.99 20.65
N ARG A 377 -39.18 54.05 20.76
CA ARG A 377 -39.72 53.56 22.04
C ARG A 377 -39.21 52.22 22.43
N SER A 378 -38.06 51.79 21.81
CA SER A 378 -37.43 50.50 22.06
C SER A 378 -36.06 50.68 22.67
N SER A 379 -35.48 49.57 23.10
CA SER A 379 -34.08 49.50 23.58
C SER A 379 -33.08 49.40 22.41
N PHE A 380 -33.55 49.23 21.20
CA PHE A 380 -32.70 49.16 20.02
C PHE A 380 -32.23 50.55 19.54
N VAL A 381 -31.11 50.57 18.85
CA VAL A 381 -30.76 51.72 18.02
C VAL A 381 -31.51 51.58 16.72
N VAL A 382 -32.20 52.64 16.31
CA VAL A 382 -32.98 52.66 15.01
C VAL A 382 -32.35 53.67 14.07
N THR A 383 -32.00 53.23 12.88
CA THR A 383 -31.55 54.13 11.81
C THR A 383 -32.74 54.60 11.00
N LEU A 384 -32.94 55.90 10.92
CA LEU A 384 -33.94 56.53 10.10
C LEU A 384 -33.35 56.89 8.76
N SER A 385 -33.91 56.35 7.64
CA SER A 385 -33.40 56.51 6.28
C SER A 385 -34.21 57.43 5.42
N GLY A 386 -35.49 57.66 5.76
CA GLY A 386 -36.34 58.59 5.00
C GLY A 386 -37.62 58.95 5.75
N VAL A 387 -38.12 60.11 5.51
CA VAL A 387 -39.40 60.63 6.06
C VAL A 387 -40.11 61.39 4.99
N THR A 388 -41.38 61.06 4.72
CA THR A 388 -42.27 61.77 3.81
C THR A 388 -43.56 62.07 4.55
N VAL A 389 -44.02 63.32 4.45
CA VAL A 389 -45.24 63.75 5.15
C VAL A 389 -46.15 64.52 4.16
N TRP A 390 -47.36 64.12 4.06
CA TRP A 390 -48.42 64.80 3.22
C TRP A 390 -49.45 65.47 4.08
N LEU A 391 -49.92 66.57 3.63
CA LEU A 391 -51.17 67.12 4.16
C LEU A 391 -52.35 66.37 3.55
N SER A 392 -53.27 65.88 4.38
CA SER A 392 -54.41 65.10 3.93
C SER A 392 -55.19 65.83 2.86
N GLY A 393 -55.44 65.20 1.71
CA GLY A 393 -56.08 65.77 0.55
C GLY A 393 -55.16 66.49 -0.44
N ARG A 394 -53.88 66.48 -0.24
CA ARG A 394 -52.86 66.92 -1.21
C ARG A 394 -51.98 65.74 -1.62
N ASP A 395 -51.68 65.70 -2.93
CA ASP A 395 -50.76 64.62 -3.48
C ASP A 395 -49.32 65.01 -3.31
N ASP A 396 -48.94 66.28 -3.24
CA ASP A 396 -47.57 66.75 -3.05
C ASP A 396 -47.14 66.66 -1.55
N PRO A 397 -45.96 66.06 -1.26
CA PRO A 397 -45.45 66.00 0.13
C PRO A 397 -45.11 67.41 0.62
N ILE A 398 -45.48 67.76 1.83
CA ILE A 398 -45.06 68.99 2.51
C ILE A 398 -43.61 68.84 3.08
N LEU A 399 -43.16 67.61 3.37
CA LEU A 399 -41.83 67.26 3.76
C LEU A 399 -41.43 65.95 3.06
N GLU A 400 -40.31 65.98 2.39
CA GLU A 400 -39.64 64.81 1.84
C GLU A 400 -38.16 64.88 2.16
N VAL A 401 -37.68 63.88 2.93
CA VAL A 401 -36.27 63.72 3.27
C VAL A 401 -35.89 62.31 2.87
N SER A 402 -35.19 62.18 1.77
CA SER A 402 -34.58 60.94 1.31
C SER A 402 -33.13 60.92 1.75
N ASP A 403 -32.54 59.70 1.85
CA ASP A 403 -31.15 59.43 2.24
C ASP A 403 -30.75 60.00 3.59
N LEU A 404 -31.68 60.06 4.53
CA LEU A 404 -31.42 60.39 5.92
C LEU A 404 -30.68 59.23 6.56
N ARG A 405 -29.50 59.45 7.08
CA ARG A 405 -28.70 58.45 7.84
C ARG A 405 -28.59 58.90 9.30
N GLN A 406 -29.69 58.82 10.00
CA GLN A 406 -29.79 59.31 11.37
C GLN A 406 -30.05 58.15 12.34
N ASP A 407 -29.09 57.87 13.23
CA ASP A 407 -29.31 56.94 14.30
C ASP A 407 -30.07 57.61 15.44
N VAL A 408 -31.18 56.97 15.78
CA VAL A 408 -32.01 57.38 16.90
C VAL A 408 -31.74 56.40 18.07
N PRO A 409 -31.11 56.87 19.16
CA PRO A 409 -30.75 55.99 20.30
C PRO A 409 -32.00 55.43 20.98
N PRO A 410 -31.86 54.45 21.86
CA PRO A 410 -32.96 53.99 22.73
C PRO A 410 -33.68 55.12 23.41
N GLU A 411 -35.00 55.09 23.38
CA GLU A 411 -35.89 56.15 23.98
C GLU A 411 -35.60 57.57 23.45
N GLY A 412 -34.83 57.69 22.41
CA GLY A 412 -34.50 58.96 21.76
C GLY A 412 -35.51 59.36 20.70
N SER A 413 -35.36 60.59 20.18
CA SER A 413 -36.23 61.14 19.15
C SER A 413 -35.47 61.93 18.11
N TRP A 414 -35.98 61.92 16.90
CA TRP A 414 -35.55 62.78 15.81
C TRP A 414 -36.68 63.69 15.42
N SER A 415 -36.38 64.93 15.03
CA SER A 415 -37.39 65.88 14.53
C SER A 415 -36.93 66.61 13.28
N SER A 416 -37.87 66.80 12.34
CA SER A 416 -37.63 67.56 11.12
C SER A 416 -37.49 69.06 11.39
N MET A 417 -37.05 69.78 10.36
CA MET A 417 -37.20 71.22 10.31
C MET A 417 -38.70 71.57 10.33
N GLU A 418 -39.01 72.74 10.89
CA GLU A 418 -40.33 73.28 10.94
C GLU A 418 -40.82 73.67 9.52
N LYS A 419 -42.04 73.33 9.16
CA LYS A 419 -42.68 73.65 7.89
C LYS A 419 -43.99 74.39 8.13
N ARG A 420 -44.19 75.48 7.45
CA ARG A 420 -45.44 76.28 7.50
C ARG A 420 -46.47 75.68 6.53
N VAL A 421 -47.64 75.41 7.03
CA VAL A 421 -48.79 74.80 6.36
C VAL A 421 -50.02 75.68 6.52
N GLU A 422 -50.76 75.93 5.44
CA GLU A 422 -52.05 76.68 5.46
C GLU A 422 -53.20 75.69 5.32
N ALA A 423 -53.99 75.57 6.42
CA ALA A 423 -55.15 74.70 6.46
C ALA A 423 -56.03 75.12 7.69
N ASP A 424 -57.28 74.93 7.67
CA ASP A 424 -58.18 75.28 8.80
C ASP A 424 -57.88 74.26 9.97
N THR A 425 -57.81 73.01 9.71
CA THR A 425 -57.47 71.94 10.66
C THR A 425 -56.55 70.92 9.96
N PRO A 426 -55.21 71.10 10.04
CA PRO A 426 -54.29 70.16 9.32
C PRO A 426 -54.34 68.76 9.90
N SER A 427 -54.55 67.81 8.98
CA SER A 427 -54.35 66.35 9.16
C SER A 427 -53.26 65.88 8.28
N PHE A 428 -52.43 64.96 8.77
CA PHE A 428 -51.26 64.51 8.04
C PHE A 428 -51.23 62.98 7.84
N THR A 429 -50.82 62.58 6.70
CA THR A 429 -50.39 61.24 6.41
C THR A 429 -48.87 61.22 6.36
N HIS A 430 -48.25 60.25 6.94
CA HIS A 430 -46.80 60.17 6.97
C HIS A 430 -46.29 58.75 6.67
N GLU A 431 -45.18 58.67 5.98
CA GLU A 431 -44.44 57.49 5.71
C GLU A 431 -43.04 57.76 6.19
N PHE A 432 -42.47 56.77 6.84
CA PHE A 432 -41.08 56.82 7.20
C PHE A 432 -40.41 55.45 6.99
N ARG A 433 -39.13 55.52 6.64
CA ARG A 433 -38.29 54.33 6.47
C ARG A 433 -37.27 54.29 7.57
N SER A 434 -37.43 53.31 8.42
CA SER A 434 -36.54 53.07 9.58
C SER A 434 -36.24 51.61 9.73
N SER A 435 -35.08 51.30 10.24
CA SER A 435 -34.68 49.92 10.54
C SER A 435 -33.87 49.87 11.82
N ILE A 436 -33.99 48.80 12.59
CA ILE A 436 -33.07 48.47 13.66
C ILE A 436 -31.66 48.46 13.06
N LEU A 437 -30.68 49.04 13.75
CA LEU A 437 -29.28 48.97 13.36
C LEU A 437 -28.79 47.52 13.45
N PRO A 438 -28.40 46.90 12.31
CA PRO A 438 -27.92 45.54 12.30
C PRO A 438 -26.44 45.46 12.71
N ARG A 439 -26.07 44.42 13.42
CA ARG A 439 -24.70 43.98 13.65
C ARG A 439 -24.48 42.72 12.83
N VAL A 440 -23.75 42.81 11.77
CA VAL A 440 -23.42 41.68 10.91
C VAL A 440 -22.05 41.12 11.26
N SER A 441 -21.92 39.82 11.21
CA SER A 441 -20.63 39.09 11.29
C SER A 441 -20.64 37.88 10.40
N ILE A 442 -19.46 37.52 9.94
CA ILE A 442 -19.24 36.34 9.11
C ILE A 442 -18.05 35.59 9.71
N THR A 443 -18.23 34.30 9.96
CA THR A 443 -17.18 33.43 10.48
C THR A 443 -17.06 32.20 9.59
N SER A 444 -15.88 31.75 9.36
CA SER A 444 -15.59 30.51 8.64
C SER A 444 -14.52 29.74 9.40
N SER A 445 -14.69 28.44 9.45
CA SER A 445 -13.71 27.50 9.98
C SER A 445 -13.72 26.22 9.15
N GLY A 446 -12.74 25.37 9.32
CA GLY A 446 -12.76 24.08 8.67
C GLY A 446 -11.76 23.11 9.25
N SER A 447 -12.00 21.86 8.91
CA SER A 447 -11.12 20.74 9.20
C SER A 447 -10.85 19.95 7.92
N MET A 448 -9.64 19.39 7.84
CA MET A 448 -9.20 18.60 6.69
C MET A 448 -8.47 17.38 7.18
N ASP A 449 -8.88 16.22 6.68
CA ASP A 449 -8.22 14.95 6.96
C ASP A 449 -7.59 14.41 5.69
N LEU A 450 -6.34 13.96 5.77
CA LEU A 450 -5.73 13.20 4.69
C LEU A 450 -6.21 11.76 4.71
N LYS A 451 -6.35 11.17 3.53
CA LYS A 451 -6.53 9.74 3.41
C LYS A 451 -5.27 9.03 3.92
N GLU A 452 -5.47 8.07 4.81
CA GLU A 452 -4.41 7.21 5.32
C GLU A 452 -3.60 6.57 4.19
N GLN A 453 -2.27 6.58 4.34
CA GLN A 453 -1.32 5.85 3.53
C GLN A 453 -0.86 4.60 4.28
N ASN A 454 -0.53 3.56 3.52
CA ASN A 454 -0.02 2.31 4.09
C ASN A 454 1.39 2.07 3.56
N LEU A 455 2.26 1.67 4.47
CA LEU A 455 3.58 1.15 4.13
C LEU A 455 3.47 -0.34 3.85
N ILE A 456 4.14 -0.80 2.81
CA ILE A 456 4.16 -2.19 2.39
C ILE A 456 5.49 -2.83 2.81
N VAL A 457 5.47 -4.09 3.22
CA VAL A 457 6.63 -4.79 3.76
C VAL A 457 7.17 -5.79 2.74
N LEU A 458 8.45 -5.66 2.43
CA LEU A 458 9.22 -6.56 1.58
C LEU A 458 9.76 -7.72 2.40
N ASP A 459 9.34 -8.94 2.06
CA ASP A 459 9.92 -10.17 2.58
C ASP A 459 9.72 -11.32 1.60
N ALA A 460 10.63 -12.29 1.60
CA ALA A 460 10.51 -13.50 0.81
C ALA A 460 11.19 -14.68 1.51
N ASN A 461 10.64 -15.85 1.30
CA ASN A 461 11.24 -17.10 1.68
C ASN A 461 11.97 -17.72 0.49
N LEU A 462 13.25 -18.01 0.67
CA LEU A 462 14.12 -18.55 -0.37
C LEU A 462 14.50 -19.99 -0.05
N LEU A 463 14.27 -20.90 -0.99
CA LEU A 463 14.59 -22.30 -0.87
C LEU A 463 15.32 -22.79 -2.13
N LYS A 464 16.43 -23.49 -1.96
CA LYS A 464 17.15 -24.19 -3.04
C LYS A 464 17.25 -25.66 -2.73
N GLN A 465 17.07 -26.49 -3.73
CA GLN A 465 17.02 -27.94 -3.59
C GLN A 465 17.63 -28.65 -4.80
N TYR A 466 18.13 -29.86 -4.56
CA TYR A 466 18.49 -30.79 -5.61
C TYR A 466 17.56 -32.00 -5.55
N ASP A 467 17.26 -32.61 -6.71
CA ASP A 467 16.48 -33.84 -6.79
C ASP A 467 17.21 -35.04 -6.20
N LYS A 468 18.54 -34.95 -6.02
CA LYS A 468 19.40 -35.98 -5.42
C LYS A 468 20.35 -35.35 -4.40
N SER A 469 20.59 -36.08 -3.31
CA SER A 469 21.55 -35.66 -2.27
C SER A 469 22.93 -36.29 -2.46
N ARG A 470 23.05 -37.29 -3.34
CA ARG A 470 24.28 -38.06 -3.57
C ARG A 470 24.48 -38.34 -5.07
N ILE A 471 25.73 -38.26 -5.49
CA ILE A 471 26.19 -38.69 -6.82
C ILE A 471 27.37 -39.63 -6.66
N LYS A 472 27.58 -40.55 -7.61
CA LYS A 472 28.69 -41.49 -7.60
C LYS A 472 29.93 -40.84 -8.20
N SER A 473 31.09 -40.98 -7.52
CA SER A 473 32.33 -40.51 -8.10
C SER A 473 32.72 -41.36 -9.31
N PHE A 474 33.39 -40.74 -10.28
CA PHE A 474 33.82 -41.32 -11.56
C PHE A 474 32.67 -41.86 -12.43
N VAL A 475 31.46 -41.45 -12.17
CA VAL A 475 30.28 -41.83 -12.97
C VAL A 475 29.53 -40.56 -13.34
N SER A 476 29.36 -40.37 -14.62
CA SER A 476 28.54 -39.24 -15.13
C SER A 476 27.16 -39.26 -14.49
N SER A 477 26.78 -38.15 -13.95
CA SER A 477 25.50 -37.99 -13.19
C SER A 477 24.81 -36.71 -13.55
N ASP A 478 23.49 -36.80 -13.72
CA ASP A 478 22.61 -35.67 -13.93
C ASP A 478 21.69 -35.49 -12.70
N LEU A 479 21.44 -34.26 -12.33
CA LEU A 479 20.46 -33.88 -11.33
C LEU A 479 19.80 -32.55 -11.70
N GLU A 480 18.70 -32.20 -11.06
CA GLU A 480 17.99 -30.96 -11.26
C GLU A 480 18.09 -30.10 -10.00
N ALA A 481 18.45 -28.83 -10.21
CA ALA A 481 18.34 -27.80 -9.18
C ALA A 481 16.99 -27.11 -9.29
N THR A 482 16.31 -26.98 -8.17
CA THR A 482 15.05 -26.24 -8.06
C THR A 482 15.22 -25.16 -7.01
N ILE A 483 14.89 -23.92 -7.38
CA ILE A 483 14.86 -22.76 -6.50
C ILE A 483 13.44 -22.27 -6.44
N SER A 484 12.92 -22.08 -5.25
CA SER A 484 11.60 -21.47 -5.04
C SER A 484 11.74 -20.23 -4.19
N ILE A 485 11.04 -19.19 -4.62
CA ILE A 485 11.00 -17.89 -3.95
C ILE A 485 9.53 -17.56 -3.74
N GLU A 486 9.12 -17.63 -2.50
CA GLU A 486 7.76 -17.27 -2.07
C GLU A 486 7.77 -15.85 -1.54
N ASN A 487 6.94 -14.98 -2.10
CA ASN A 487 6.72 -13.64 -1.55
C ASN A 487 5.89 -13.77 -0.27
N THR A 488 6.53 -13.63 0.87
CA THR A 488 5.90 -13.69 2.19
C THR A 488 5.45 -12.33 2.68
N GLY A 489 5.96 -11.24 2.11
CA GLY A 489 5.62 -9.88 2.49
C GLY A 489 4.26 -9.40 1.99
N SER A 490 3.92 -8.15 2.30
CA SER A 490 2.73 -7.46 1.79
C SER A 490 2.99 -6.65 0.52
N ALA A 491 4.26 -6.42 0.18
CA ALA A 491 4.67 -5.74 -1.04
C ALA A 491 4.71 -6.69 -2.24
N THR A 492 4.31 -6.24 -3.42
CA THR A 492 4.59 -6.95 -4.67
C THR A 492 6.07 -6.84 -5.02
N ILE A 493 6.74 -7.96 -5.31
CA ILE A 493 8.13 -7.95 -5.75
C ILE A 493 8.15 -7.74 -7.27
N ASN A 494 8.70 -6.61 -7.70
CA ASN A 494 8.75 -6.22 -9.11
C ASN A 494 10.15 -6.33 -9.72
N VAL A 495 11.19 -6.23 -8.92
CA VAL A 495 12.60 -6.39 -9.35
C VAL A 495 13.29 -7.39 -8.44
N MET A 496 14.09 -8.27 -9.05
CA MET A 496 14.86 -9.26 -8.29
C MET A 496 16.18 -9.57 -8.97
N ARG A 497 17.21 -9.74 -8.18
CA ARG A 497 18.50 -10.28 -8.58
C ARG A 497 18.83 -11.47 -7.73
N LEU A 498 19.00 -12.61 -8.37
CA LEU A 498 19.47 -13.85 -7.74
C LEU A 498 20.96 -14.04 -8.04
N LEU A 499 21.68 -14.49 -7.05
CA LEU A 499 23.05 -14.95 -7.17
C LEU A 499 23.11 -16.38 -6.63
N ASP A 500 23.32 -17.32 -7.51
CA ASP A 500 23.23 -18.75 -7.25
C ASP A 500 24.54 -19.46 -7.58
N ASP A 501 25.21 -19.99 -6.58
CA ASP A 501 26.48 -20.70 -6.76
C ASP A 501 26.24 -22.16 -7.16
N VAL A 502 27.05 -22.62 -8.09
CA VAL A 502 27.05 -23.99 -8.62
C VAL A 502 28.39 -24.67 -8.28
N PRO A 503 28.37 -25.81 -7.57
CA PRO A 503 29.59 -26.53 -7.25
C PRO A 503 30.41 -26.93 -8.48
N GLY A 504 31.75 -26.89 -8.36
CA GLY A 504 32.68 -27.10 -9.49
C GLY A 504 32.64 -28.48 -10.10
N VAL A 505 32.04 -29.49 -9.49
CA VAL A 505 31.85 -30.82 -10.09
C VAL A 505 30.87 -30.80 -11.28
N PHE A 506 30.04 -29.76 -11.36
CA PHE A 506 29.08 -29.58 -12.45
C PHE A 506 29.61 -28.67 -13.55
N ARG A 507 29.21 -28.96 -14.77
CA ARG A 507 29.35 -28.00 -15.86
C ARG A 507 28.39 -26.82 -15.60
N PRO A 508 28.82 -25.57 -15.88
CA PRO A 508 27.91 -24.45 -15.77
C PRO A 508 26.69 -24.67 -16.68
N PRO A 509 25.46 -24.46 -16.17
CA PRO A 509 24.27 -24.49 -17.00
C PRO A 509 24.33 -23.37 -18.05
N THR A 510 23.63 -23.53 -19.17
CA THR A 510 23.49 -22.48 -20.17
C THR A 510 22.20 -21.68 -19.96
N GLU A 511 22.14 -20.46 -20.49
CA GLU A 511 20.95 -19.61 -20.38
C GLU A 511 19.66 -20.32 -20.85
N SER A 512 19.77 -21.13 -21.90
CA SER A 512 18.64 -21.90 -22.46
C SER A 512 18.19 -23.09 -21.61
N ASP A 513 18.98 -23.50 -20.63
CA ASP A 513 18.64 -24.61 -19.76
C ASP A 513 17.83 -24.19 -18.53
N VAL A 514 17.76 -22.88 -18.25
CA VAL A 514 17.07 -22.32 -17.10
C VAL A 514 15.62 -22.03 -17.47
N SER A 515 14.69 -22.59 -16.72
CA SER A 515 13.27 -22.25 -16.79
C SER A 515 12.84 -21.47 -15.57
N ILE A 516 12.03 -20.41 -15.77
CA ILE A 516 11.49 -19.58 -14.70
C ILE A 516 9.99 -19.52 -14.86
N GLU A 517 9.25 -19.89 -13.84
CA GLU A 517 7.78 -19.88 -13.81
C GLU A 517 7.24 -19.18 -12.58
N ILE A 518 6.10 -18.52 -12.74
CA ILE A 518 5.28 -18.00 -11.63
C ILE A 518 3.94 -18.71 -11.68
N GLU A 519 3.57 -19.40 -10.59
CA GLU A 519 2.30 -20.15 -10.50
C GLU A 519 2.06 -21.10 -11.69
N GLY A 520 3.12 -21.70 -12.23
CA GLY A 520 3.04 -22.61 -13.36
C GLY A 520 2.90 -21.95 -14.74
N THR A 521 3.17 -20.64 -14.81
CA THR A 521 3.25 -19.89 -16.06
C THR A 521 4.71 -19.49 -16.30
N ASP A 522 5.25 -19.90 -17.43
CA ASP A 522 6.63 -19.57 -17.80
C ASP A 522 6.78 -18.08 -18.07
N LEU A 523 7.88 -17.47 -17.57
CA LEU A 523 8.28 -16.12 -17.93
C LEU A 523 8.84 -16.10 -19.36
N ASN A 524 8.60 -15.02 -20.08
CA ASN A 524 9.18 -14.83 -21.40
C ASN A 524 10.69 -14.52 -21.29
N GLU A 525 11.47 -14.92 -22.28
CA GLU A 525 12.93 -14.71 -22.30
C GLU A 525 13.35 -13.23 -22.26
N ASP A 526 12.46 -12.29 -22.62
CA ASP A 526 12.71 -10.85 -22.56
C ASP A 526 12.50 -10.24 -21.15
N GLN A 527 11.91 -10.99 -20.22
CA GLN A 527 11.63 -10.55 -18.86
C GLN A 527 12.77 -10.80 -17.87
N TYR A 528 13.75 -11.62 -18.26
CA TYR A 528 14.88 -11.94 -17.40
C TYR A 528 16.21 -11.90 -18.16
N LEU A 529 17.29 -11.74 -17.43
CA LEU A 529 18.67 -11.80 -17.91
C LEU A 529 19.44 -12.81 -17.06
N ILE A 530 20.10 -13.77 -17.71
CA ILE A 530 20.95 -14.77 -17.05
C ILE A 530 22.39 -14.50 -17.47
N GLU A 531 23.28 -14.47 -16.50
CA GLU A 531 24.72 -14.34 -16.69
C GLU A 531 25.40 -15.47 -15.93
N VAL A 532 26.29 -16.19 -16.61
CA VAL A 532 27.16 -17.21 -15.99
C VAL A 532 28.51 -16.55 -15.63
N ILE A 533 28.89 -16.61 -14.38
CA ILE A 533 30.09 -15.99 -13.83
C ILE A 533 31.05 -17.11 -13.44
N ASP A 534 32.30 -17.03 -13.90
CA ASP A 534 33.33 -17.96 -13.47
C ASP A 534 33.69 -17.75 -11.98
N GLY A 535 33.73 -18.85 -11.23
CA GLY A 535 33.99 -18.83 -9.79
C GLY A 535 32.77 -18.56 -8.92
N ILE A 536 32.85 -18.97 -7.67
CA ILE A 536 31.82 -18.71 -6.66
C ILE A 536 31.80 -17.25 -6.25
N GLN A 537 30.65 -16.76 -5.85
CA GLN A 537 30.43 -15.38 -5.40
C GLN A 537 30.01 -15.30 -3.93
N LEU A 538 29.50 -16.39 -3.34
CA LEU A 538 29.04 -16.42 -1.95
C LEU A 538 30.09 -17.12 -1.06
N GLU A 539 30.39 -16.55 0.09
CA GLU A 539 31.44 -17.04 1.00
C GLU A 539 31.13 -18.41 1.62
N GLU A 540 29.85 -18.73 1.77
CA GLU A 540 29.40 -20.01 2.37
C GLU A 540 29.43 -21.17 1.38
N SER A 541 29.84 -20.95 0.15
CA SER A 541 29.90 -21.99 -0.89
C SER A 541 31.06 -22.94 -0.65
N LEU A 542 30.76 -24.24 -0.64
CA LEU A 542 31.74 -25.30 -0.63
C LEU A 542 31.84 -25.88 -2.04
N VAL A 543 32.95 -25.64 -2.71
CA VAL A 543 33.22 -26.11 -4.08
C VAL A 543 34.15 -27.28 -4.08
N SER A 544 34.21 -28.00 -5.21
CA SER A 544 35.19 -29.04 -5.45
C SER A 544 36.63 -28.51 -5.35
N PRO A 545 37.58 -29.23 -4.71
CA PRO A 545 38.97 -28.86 -4.67
C PRO A 545 39.62 -28.70 -6.07
N ASP A 546 39.06 -29.32 -7.10
CA ASP A 546 39.59 -29.33 -8.48
C ASP A 546 38.99 -28.22 -9.35
N SER A 547 38.03 -27.43 -8.83
CA SER A 547 37.36 -26.38 -9.61
C SER A 547 36.84 -25.26 -8.69
N ASP A 548 36.97 -24.01 -9.15
CA ASP A 548 36.49 -22.82 -8.46
C ASP A 548 34.95 -22.69 -8.48
N GLY A 549 34.22 -23.59 -9.14
CA GLY A 549 32.78 -23.53 -9.33
C GLY A 549 32.36 -22.44 -10.31
N ASN A 550 31.06 -22.14 -10.32
CA ASN A 550 30.46 -21.08 -11.14
C ASN A 550 29.34 -20.43 -10.38
N SER A 551 28.90 -19.24 -10.80
CA SER A 551 27.73 -18.55 -10.26
C SER A 551 26.78 -18.15 -11.38
N LEU A 552 25.49 -18.36 -11.13
CA LEU A 552 24.43 -17.83 -11.98
C LEU A 552 23.93 -16.51 -11.39
N ARG A 553 24.00 -15.45 -12.17
CA ARG A 553 23.33 -14.18 -11.87
C ARG A 553 22.08 -14.09 -12.71
N ILE A 554 20.94 -14.09 -12.07
CA ILE A 554 19.64 -14.01 -12.72
C ILE A 554 18.98 -12.71 -12.28
N THR A 555 18.68 -11.83 -13.24
CA THR A 555 18.03 -10.56 -12.99
C THR A 555 16.67 -10.55 -13.64
N VAL A 556 15.61 -10.30 -12.89
CA VAL A 556 14.22 -10.33 -13.33
C VAL A 556 13.57 -8.98 -13.03
N GLY A 557 12.68 -8.52 -13.88
CA GLY A 557 11.93 -7.30 -13.67
C GLY A 557 12.58 -6.03 -14.23
N THR A 558 13.63 -6.15 -15.07
CA THR A 558 14.32 -4.98 -15.64
C THR A 558 13.59 -4.35 -16.82
N SER A 559 12.98 -5.17 -17.67
CA SER A 559 12.26 -4.73 -18.88
C SER A 559 10.79 -4.45 -18.59
N ALA A 560 10.18 -5.29 -17.75
CA ALA A 560 8.81 -5.17 -17.26
C ALA A 560 8.79 -5.64 -15.79
N PRO A 561 7.91 -5.10 -14.93
CA PRO A 561 7.80 -5.55 -13.54
C PRO A 561 7.59 -7.06 -13.45
N LEU A 562 8.25 -7.70 -12.49
CA LEU A 562 8.07 -9.14 -12.21
C LEU A 562 6.63 -9.45 -11.78
N GLY A 563 6.03 -8.59 -10.95
CA GLY A 563 4.65 -8.73 -10.50
C GLY A 563 4.40 -9.92 -9.58
N LEU A 564 5.41 -10.38 -8.83
CA LEU A 564 5.25 -11.45 -7.86
C LEU A 564 4.45 -10.96 -6.64
N GLN A 565 3.15 -11.25 -6.66
CA GLN A 565 2.19 -10.81 -5.65
C GLN A 565 2.43 -11.50 -4.29
N PRO A 566 1.97 -10.90 -3.17
CA PRO A 566 1.97 -11.55 -1.86
C PRO A 566 1.37 -12.95 -1.87
N GLY A 567 2.06 -13.90 -1.22
CA GLY A 567 1.67 -15.32 -1.16
C GLY A 567 1.86 -16.12 -2.44
N LYS A 568 2.51 -15.54 -3.47
CA LYS A 568 2.82 -16.23 -4.74
C LYS A 568 4.27 -16.70 -4.76
N THR A 569 4.51 -17.76 -5.55
CA THR A 569 5.81 -18.41 -5.65
C THR A 569 6.34 -18.36 -7.06
N MET A 570 7.56 -17.88 -7.21
CA MET A 570 8.37 -18.04 -8.42
C MET A 570 9.25 -19.29 -8.26
N VAL A 571 9.28 -20.13 -9.27
CA VAL A 571 10.10 -21.35 -9.31
C VAL A 571 11.06 -21.29 -10.48
N LEU A 572 12.31 -21.57 -10.20
CA LEU A 572 13.38 -21.61 -11.17
C LEU A 572 13.98 -23.01 -11.16
N ARG A 573 14.18 -23.61 -12.36
CA ARG A 573 14.76 -24.95 -12.50
C ARG A 573 15.84 -24.94 -13.57
N TYR A 574 16.88 -25.70 -13.32
CA TYR A 574 17.93 -25.95 -14.30
C TYR A 574 18.60 -27.31 -14.07
N PRO A 575 19.02 -28.02 -15.14
CA PRO A 575 19.75 -29.27 -15.02
C PRO A 575 21.22 -29.03 -14.66
N LEU A 576 21.77 -29.93 -13.85
CA LEU A 576 23.18 -29.97 -13.50
C LEU A 576 23.78 -31.28 -14.00
N HIS A 577 24.86 -31.22 -14.78
CA HIS A 577 25.58 -32.35 -15.30
C HIS A 577 26.97 -32.47 -14.72
N ALA A 578 27.21 -33.52 -13.94
CA ALA A 578 28.53 -33.87 -13.45
C ALA A 578 29.16 -34.95 -14.34
N PRO A 579 30.12 -34.60 -15.21
CA PRO A 579 30.68 -35.60 -16.19
C PRO A 579 31.56 -36.64 -15.50
N ASP A 580 32.34 -36.23 -14.49
CA ASP A 580 33.32 -37.10 -13.81
C ASP A 580 33.58 -36.56 -12.42
N PRO A 581 32.61 -36.69 -11.51
CA PRO A 581 32.74 -36.12 -10.14
C PRO A 581 33.84 -36.85 -9.36
N SER A 582 34.74 -36.11 -8.78
CA SER A 582 35.80 -36.54 -7.85
C SER A 582 36.07 -35.40 -6.86
N PRO A 583 36.62 -35.67 -5.68
CA PRO A 583 37.05 -36.91 -5.09
C PRO A 583 35.95 -37.69 -4.35
N GLU A 584 36.37 -38.77 -3.66
CA GLU A 584 35.52 -39.66 -2.86
C GLU A 584 35.00 -38.94 -1.60
N ASN A 585 33.71 -39.12 -1.30
CA ASN A 585 33.02 -38.62 -0.11
C ASN A 585 33.07 -37.08 0.11
N GLU A 586 33.29 -36.34 -0.95
CA GLU A 586 33.26 -34.90 -0.87
C GLU A 586 31.85 -34.38 -0.56
N LEU A 587 31.78 -33.45 0.41
CA LEU A 587 30.56 -32.74 0.73
C LEU A 587 30.61 -31.36 0.09
N LEU A 588 29.65 -31.09 -0.79
CA LEU A 588 29.52 -29.82 -1.51
C LEU A 588 28.29 -29.07 -1.02
N ALA A 589 28.36 -27.76 -0.89
CA ALA A 589 27.22 -26.92 -0.59
C ALA A 589 27.28 -25.64 -1.41
N ALA A 590 26.15 -25.25 -1.95
CA ALA A 590 26.06 -24.10 -2.81
C ALA A 590 24.81 -23.29 -2.43
N PRO A 591 24.98 -22.22 -1.64
CA PRO A 591 23.91 -21.32 -1.26
C PRO A 591 23.42 -20.46 -2.41
N ILE A 592 22.31 -19.77 -2.17
CA ILE A 592 21.76 -18.77 -3.04
C ILE A 592 21.39 -17.52 -2.24
N ARG A 593 21.54 -16.34 -2.84
CA ARG A 593 21.11 -15.06 -2.30
C ARG A 593 20.21 -14.35 -3.29
N ALA A 594 19.13 -13.76 -2.79
CA ALA A 594 18.21 -12.93 -3.54
C ALA A 594 18.23 -11.51 -2.99
N ASP A 595 18.39 -10.52 -3.89
CA ASP A 595 18.20 -9.10 -3.64
C ASP A 595 16.94 -8.68 -4.39
N PHE A 596 15.92 -8.11 -3.73
CA PHE A 596 14.64 -7.81 -4.37
C PHE A 596 13.99 -6.53 -3.82
N GLY A 597 13.12 -5.90 -4.62
CA GLY A 597 12.42 -4.68 -4.30
C GLY A 597 11.04 -4.61 -4.96
N SER A 598 10.18 -3.75 -4.42
CA SER A 598 8.88 -3.42 -5.00
C SER A 598 8.97 -2.30 -6.01
N GLU A 599 9.69 -1.25 -5.70
CA GLU A 599 9.89 -0.09 -6.54
C GLU A 599 11.32 -0.06 -7.09
N LYS A 600 11.49 0.57 -8.24
CA LYS A 600 12.80 0.66 -8.92
C LYS A 600 13.86 1.37 -8.07
N PHE A 601 13.47 2.35 -7.30
CA PHE A 601 14.33 3.19 -6.46
C PHE A 601 14.08 3.00 -4.96
N GLY A 602 13.16 2.11 -4.59
CA GLY A 602 12.84 1.79 -3.22
C GLY A 602 13.93 0.98 -2.50
N PRO A 603 13.69 0.62 -1.25
CA PRO A 603 14.59 -0.22 -0.48
C PRO A 603 14.73 -1.60 -1.10
N VAL A 604 15.89 -2.21 -0.89
CA VAL A 604 16.21 -3.56 -1.39
C VAL A 604 16.33 -4.50 -0.21
N ALA A 605 15.48 -5.52 -0.20
CA ALA A 605 15.58 -6.60 0.75
C ALA A 605 16.56 -7.67 0.24
N THR A 606 17.37 -8.20 1.14
CA THR A 606 18.30 -9.31 0.86
C THR A 606 17.91 -10.52 1.67
N ARG A 607 17.76 -11.67 1.02
CA ARG A 607 17.53 -12.96 1.67
C ARG A 607 18.52 -13.99 1.11
N ALA A 608 18.99 -14.87 2.00
CA ALA A 608 19.80 -16.02 1.65
C ALA A 608 19.05 -17.30 2.06
N VAL A 609 19.37 -18.40 1.42
CA VAL A 609 18.82 -19.69 1.79
C VAL A 609 19.26 -20.05 3.23
N ALA A 610 18.30 -20.40 4.08
CA ALA A 610 18.57 -20.69 5.49
C ALA A 610 19.48 -21.92 5.68
N ARG A 611 19.31 -22.92 4.81
CA ARG A 611 20.14 -24.13 4.77
C ARG A 611 20.50 -24.45 3.33
N PRO A 612 21.76 -24.20 2.91
CA PRO A 612 22.20 -24.56 1.57
C PRO A 612 22.04 -26.06 1.34
N PRO A 613 21.57 -26.48 0.15
CA PRO A 613 21.48 -27.90 -0.16
C PRO A 613 22.88 -28.51 -0.19
N GLN A 614 22.99 -29.68 0.42
CA GLN A 614 24.23 -30.40 0.48
C GLN A 614 24.22 -31.59 -0.50
N LEU A 615 25.28 -31.73 -1.25
CA LEU A 615 25.51 -32.84 -2.16
C LEU A 615 26.74 -33.62 -1.72
N ARG A 616 26.62 -34.92 -1.68
CA ARG A 616 27.76 -35.79 -1.38
C ARG A 616 28.19 -36.54 -2.61
N VAL A 617 29.49 -36.45 -2.94
CA VAL A 617 30.14 -37.31 -3.91
C VAL A 617 30.62 -38.59 -3.19
N VAL A 618 30.12 -39.73 -3.61
CA VAL A 618 30.38 -41.00 -2.92
C VAL A 618 31.13 -41.94 -3.84
N HIS A 619 32.30 -42.41 -3.39
CA HIS A 619 33.04 -43.47 -4.05
C HIS A 619 32.82 -44.79 -3.33
N ARG A 620 32.31 -45.78 -4.07
CA ARG A 620 32.12 -47.13 -3.57
C ARG A 620 33.07 -48.06 -4.26
N ARG A 621 33.95 -48.68 -3.52
CA ARG A 621 34.89 -49.64 -4.03
C ARG A 621 34.27 -51.04 -4.04
N ARG A 622 34.19 -51.67 -5.17
CA ARG A 622 33.81 -53.08 -5.30
C ARG A 622 34.99 -53.93 -4.80
N ASN A 623 34.72 -54.68 -3.78
CA ASN A 623 35.67 -55.63 -3.23
C ASN A 623 35.04 -57.03 -3.23
N ILE A 624 35.54 -57.89 -4.09
CA ILE A 624 35.02 -59.25 -4.27
C ILE A 624 36.13 -60.28 -4.14
N SER A 625 35.73 -61.42 -3.66
CA SER A 625 36.63 -62.60 -3.68
C SER A 625 35.93 -63.76 -4.39
N THR A 626 36.63 -64.39 -5.30
CA THR A 626 36.10 -65.49 -6.08
C THR A 626 37.07 -66.68 -5.92
N GLY A 627 36.52 -67.87 -5.99
CA GLY A 627 37.32 -69.10 -5.95
C GLY A 627 36.62 -70.28 -6.57
N LYS A 628 37.40 -71.23 -7.06
CA LYS A 628 36.91 -72.50 -7.61
C LYS A 628 37.78 -73.65 -7.05
N GLU A 629 37.13 -74.68 -6.59
CA GLU A 629 37.79 -75.87 -6.16
C GLU A 629 37.05 -77.10 -6.71
N VAL A 630 37.84 -78.16 -7.02
CA VAL A 630 37.33 -79.44 -7.56
C VAL A 630 37.81 -80.60 -6.73
N PHE A 631 36.83 -81.36 -6.24
CA PHE A 631 37.10 -82.52 -5.35
C PHE A 631 36.65 -83.84 -6.00
N PRO A 632 37.42 -84.98 -5.84
CA PRO A 632 36.93 -86.31 -6.22
C PRO A 632 35.67 -86.65 -5.41
N ALA A 633 34.60 -87.14 -6.08
CA ALA A 633 33.32 -87.46 -5.46
C ALA A 633 32.91 -88.90 -5.49
N GLY A 634 33.58 -89.71 -4.80
CA GLY A 634 33.21 -91.10 -4.45
C GLY A 634 33.45 -92.17 -5.51
N SER A 635 33.46 -91.93 -6.81
CA SER A 635 33.71 -92.86 -7.90
C SER A 635 34.64 -92.27 -8.94
N ALA A 636 35.36 -93.12 -9.70
CA ALA A 636 36.21 -92.67 -10.78
C ALA A 636 35.36 -91.89 -11.84
N GLY A 637 35.95 -90.84 -12.36
CA GLY A 637 35.29 -89.87 -13.31
C GLY A 637 34.21 -89.00 -12.71
N ARG A 638 33.97 -89.02 -11.39
CA ARG A 638 32.97 -88.13 -10.72
C ARG A 638 33.67 -87.12 -9.87
N TYR A 639 33.28 -85.86 -10.05
CA TYR A 639 33.89 -84.73 -9.32
C TYR A 639 32.81 -83.81 -8.76
N GLU A 640 33.06 -83.17 -7.62
CA GLU A 640 32.30 -82.11 -7.01
C GLU A 640 33.05 -80.86 -7.24
N VAL A 641 32.40 -79.87 -7.82
CA VAL A 641 32.91 -78.51 -8.10
C VAL A 641 32.25 -77.52 -7.17
N LEU A 642 33.05 -76.73 -6.46
CA LEU A 642 32.71 -75.69 -5.60
C LEU A 642 33.12 -74.33 -6.25
N LEU A 643 32.18 -73.45 -6.55
CA LEU A 643 32.41 -72.07 -6.86
C LEU A 643 32.03 -71.23 -5.65
N MET A 644 32.85 -70.24 -5.38
CA MET A 644 32.64 -69.28 -4.28
C MET A 644 32.73 -67.87 -4.78
N PHE A 645 31.79 -67.08 -4.39
CA PHE A 645 31.79 -65.62 -4.55
C PHE A 645 31.51 -64.96 -3.20
N VAL A 646 32.31 -63.96 -2.84
CA VAL A 646 32.10 -63.19 -1.59
C VAL A 646 32.06 -61.72 -1.91
N ASN A 647 30.98 -61.07 -1.51
CA ASN A 647 30.86 -59.63 -1.60
C ASN A 647 31.51 -58.98 -0.39
N ASN A 648 32.77 -58.55 -0.50
CA ASN A 648 33.48 -57.81 0.50
C ASN A 648 33.32 -56.30 0.37
N SER A 649 32.47 -55.85 -0.59
CA SER A 649 32.17 -54.43 -0.79
C SER A 649 31.39 -53.83 0.36
N ASP A 650 31.34 -52.52 0.47
CA ASP A 650 30.60 -51.80 1.52
C ASP A 650 29.07 -51.73 1.30
N SER A 651 28.62 -52.17 0.11
CA SER A 651 27.20 -52.18 -0.28
C SER A 651 26.77 -53.55 -0.82
N ALA A 652 25.48 -53.80 -0.91
CA ALA A 652 24.90 -54.92 -1.65
C ALA A 652 25.20 -54.80 -3.15
N LEU A 653 25.34 -55.90 -3.83
CA LEU A 653 25.45 -55.98 -5.28
C LEU A 653 24.21 -56.65 -5.85
N ASP A 654 23.69 -56.14 -6.96
CA ASP A 654 22.52 -56.73 -7.65
C ASP A 654 22.91 -57.63 -8.82
N GLU A 655 21.94 -58.39 -9.29
CA GLU A 655 22.07 -59.22 -10.51
C GLU A 655 23.30 -60.16 -10.59
N LEU A 656 23.74 -60.69 -9.45
CA LEU A 656 24.84 -61.66 -9.49
C LEU A 656 24.44 -62.88 -10.28
N ALA A 657 25.25 -63.21 -11.28
CA ALA A 657 25.25 -64.51 -11.95
C ALA A 657 26.67 -65.11 -11.98
N LEU A 658 26.76 -66.34 -11.58
CA LEU A 658 28.01 -67.09 -11.63
C LEU A 658 28.07 -67.98 -12.88
N HIS A 659 29.20 -67.95 -13.56
CA HIS A 659 29.43 -68.70 -14.81
C HIS A 659 30.55 -69.69 -14.64
N ASP A 660 30.37 -70.86 -15.22
CA ASP A 660 31.43 -71.85 -15.32
C ASP A 660 31.36 -72.64 -16.64
N VAL A 661 32.42 -73.30 -17.04
CA VAL A 661 32.50 -74.14 -18.25
C VAL A 661 32.86 -75.57 -17.83
N VAL A 662 31.94 -76.46 -18.11
CA VAL A 662 32.15 -77.88 -17.84
C VAL A 662 32.59 -78.56 -19.15
N PRO A 663 33.79 -79.26 -19.14
CA PRO A 663 34.26 -79.89 -20.34
C PRO A 663 33.28 -80.88 -20.96
N GLY A 664 33.16 -80.95 -22.29
CA GLY A 664 32.12 -81.70 -23.01
C GLY A 664 32.13 -83.23 -22.73
N THR A 665 33.19 -83.76 -22.11
CA THR A 665 33.26 -85.18 -21.66
C THR A 665 32.52 -85.44 -20.33
N PHE A 666 32.01 -84.42 -19.71
CA PHE A 666 31.33 -84.52 -18.41
C PHE A 666 29.87 -84.11 -18.51
N SER A 667 29.00 -84.82 -17.80
CA SER A 667 27.59 -84.43 -17.59
C SER A 667 27.36 -83.87 -16.21
N ILE A 668 26.48 -82.88 -16.05
CA ILE A 668 26.16 -82.27 -14.75
C ILE A 668 24.99 -82.99 -14.18
N GLU A 669 25.13 -83.54 -12.95
CA GLU A 669 24.11 -84.35 -12.25
C GLU A 669 23.19 -83.44 -11.37
N LYS A 670 23.79 -82.70 -10.46
CA LYS A 670 23.08 -81.93 -9.48
C LYS A 670 23.83 -80.62 -9.18
N SER A 671 23.10 -79.49 -8.95
CA SER A 671 23.70 -78.29 -8.39
C SER A 671 22.88 -77.77 -7.19
N THR A 672 23.57 -77.19 -6.27
CA THR A 672 23.01 -76.49 -5.13
C THR A 672 23.68 -75.14 -4.96
N VAL A 673 22.89 -74.14 -4.67
CA VAL A 673 23.37 -72.77 -4.38
C VAL A 673 23.10 -72.52 -2.92
N ARG A 674 24.11 -72.03 -2.20
CA ARG A 674 24.01 -71.74 -0.81
C ARG A 674 24.53 -70.33 -0.48
N SER A 675 23.73 -69.55 0.24
CA SER A 675 24.12 -68.27 0.77
C SER A 675 24.51 -68.40 2.25
N SER A 676 25.51 -67.63 2.69
CA SER A 676 25.89 -67.52 4.10
C SER A 676 24.81 -66.80 4.96
N VAL A 677 23.90 -66.07 4.33
CA VAL A 677 22.80 -65.29 4.99
C VAL A 677 21.52 -66.14 4.96
N ASP A 678 21.07 -66.58 3.77
CA ASP A 678 19.74 -67.15 3.59
C ASP A 678 19.75 -68.70 3.60
N GLY A 679 20.92 -69.27 3.57
CA GLY A 679 21.05 -70.72 3.46
C GLY A 679 20.95 -71.24 2.02
N GLU A 680 20.19 -72.33 1.79
CA GLU A 680 20.03 -72.89 0.46
C GLU A 680 19.06 -72.06 -0.39
N ARG A 681 19.51 -71.57 -1.57
CA ARG A 681 18.71 -70.80 -2.51
C ARG A 681 18.25 -71.70 -3.68
N ASP A 682 16.97 -71.63 -4.03
CA ASP A 682 16.39 -72.33 -5.16
C ASP A 682 16.71 -71.57 -6.45
N THR A 683 17.93 -71.81 -6.98
CA THR A 683 18.40 -71.13 -8.20
C THR A 683 18.49 -72.14 -9.36
N LYS A 684 17.89 -71.79 -10.45
CA LYS A 684 17.95 -72.59 -11.69
C LYS A 684 19.33 -72.45 -12.30
N MET A 685 19.89 -73.59 -12.76
CA MET A 685 21.09 -73.65 -13.56
C MET A 685 20.70 -73.64 -15.05
N ASP A 686 21.12 -72.64 -15.78
CA ASP A 686 20.98 -72.58 -17.20
C ASP A 686 22.20 -73.24 -17.86
N LYS A 687 21.97 -73.94 -18.99
CA LYS A 687 23.02 -74.69 -19.68
C LYS A 687 23.02 -74.37 -21.15
N GLU A 688 24.16 -74.00 -21.68
CA GLU A 688 24.41 -73.78 -23.10
C GLU A 688 25.56 -74.60 -23.58
N SER A 689 25.41 -75.35 -24.71
CA SER A 689 26.47 -76.16 -25.27
C SER A 689 27.33 -75.33 -26.22
N ALA A 690 28.64 -75.27 -25.92
CA ALA A 690 29.64 -74.57 -26.68
C ALA A 690 30.76 -75.53 -27.14
N PRO A 691 31.61 -75.14 -28.10
CA PRO A 691 32.70 -76.02 -28.62
C PRO A 691 33.70 -76.42 -27.55
N GLU A 692 33.94 -75.58 -26.52
CA GLU A 692 34.80 -75.73 -25.35
C GLU A 692 34.22 -76.61 -24.26
N GLY A 693 32.91 -76.77 -24.27
CA GLY A 693 32.17 -77.51 -23.22
C GLY A 693 30.72 -77.01 -23.02
N THR A 694 30.14 -77.29 -21.89
CA THR A 694 28.85 -76.80 -21.46
C THR A 694 29.04 -75.62 -20.58
N HIS A 695 28.62 -74.47 -21.07
CA HIS A 695 28.53 -73.24 -20.25
C HIS A 695 27.34 -73.38 -19.27
N VAL A 696 27.56 -73.06 -18.03
CA VAL A 696 26.58 -73.12 -16.97
C VAL A 696 26.53 -71.77 -16.31
N GLU A 697 25.30 -71.31 -16.05
CA GLU A 697 25.00 -70.05 -15.43
C GLU A 697 24.02 -70.24 -14.27
N TRP A 698 24.32 -69.63 -13.15
CA TRP A 698 23.40 -69.52 -11.98
C TRP A 698 23.06 -68.06 -11.75
N ARG A 699 21.80 -67.67 -11.95
CA ARG A 699 21.31 -66.34 -11.69
C ARG A 699 20.88 -66.26 -10.22
N ILE A 700 21.72 -65.62 -9.41
CA ILE A 700 21.56 -65.58 -7.96
C ILE A 700 20.79 -64.33 -7.53
N GLY A 701 20.92 -63.23 -8.28
CA GLY A 701 20.28 -61.94 -7.95
C GLY A 701 21.07 -61.11 -6.94
N ARG A 702 20.38 -60.42 -6.07
CA ARG A 702 20.97 -59.56 -5.05
C ARG A 702 21.77 -60.34 -3.98
N ILE A 703 22.94 -59.82 -3.62
CA ILE A 703 23.79 -60.31 -2.57
C ILE A 703 24.11 -59.15 -1.58
N GLU A 704 24.03 -59.43 -0.34
CA GLU A 704 24.26 -58.44 0.72
C GLU A 704 25.77 -58.22 1.00
N LYS A 705 26.10 -57.13 1.70
CA LYS A 705 27.44 -56.85 2.19
C LYS A 705 27.95 -58.00 3.07
N GLY A 706 29.17 -58.52 2.73
CA GLY A 706 29.77 -59.61 3.46
C GLY A 706 29.15 -60.98 3.20
N GLU A 707 28.18 -61.07 2.30
CA GLU A 707 27.54 -62.33 1.93
C GLU A 707 28.46 -63.20 1.05
N ARG A 708 28.49 -64.47 1.36
CA ARG A 708 29.19 -65.50 0.61
C ARG A 708 28.18 -66.39 -0.09
N ILE A 709 28.32 -66.53 -1.42
CA ILE A 709 27.58 -67.49 -2.23
C ILE A 709 28.52 -68.66 -2.56
N GLU A 710 28.02 -69.83 -2.34
CA GLU A 710 28.67 -71.08 -2.74
C GLU A 710 27.75 -71.87 -3.70
N VAL A 711 28.25 -72.16 -4.87
CA VAL A 711 27.60 -73.05 -5.83
C VAL A 711 28.35 -74.35 -5.86
N THR A 712 27.71 -75.39 -5.39
CA THR A 712 28.27 -76.74 -5.47
C THR A 712 27.52 -77.56 -6.50
N TYR A 713 28.25 -78.13 -7.45
CA TYR A 713 27.63 -79.02 -8.42
C TYR A 713 28.51 -80.26 -8.70
N VAL A 714 27.84 -81.35 -9.11
CA VAL A 714 28.52 -82.69 -9.35
C VAL A 714 28.51 -82.94 -10.85
N ILE A 715 29.71 -83.34 -11.35
CA ILE A 715 29.91 -83.74 -12.72
C ILE A 715 30.29 -85.18 -12.80
N GLN A 716 29.85 -85.93 -13.82
CA GLN A 716 30.14 -87.31 -14.06
C GLN A 716 30.62 -87.46 -15.54
N GLY A 717 31.75 -88.01 -15.74
CA GLY A 717 32.32 -88.43 -16.99
C GLY A 717 32.66 -89.95 -16.99
N ASP A 718 33.27 -90.44 -18.12
CA ASP A 718 33.78 -91.79 -18.13
C ASP A 718 34.84 -92.03 -17.05
N PRO A 719 35.00 -93.23 -16.50
CA PRO A 719 35.98 -93.53 -15.45
C PRO A 719 37.42 -93.24 -15.90
N GLU A 720 37.72 -93.29 -17.21
CA GLU A 720 39.04 -92.97 -17.76
C GLU A 720 39.24 -91.45 -18.03
N SER A 721 38.15 -90.62 -17.94
CA SER A 721 38.21 -89.21 -18.14
C SER A 721 38.77 -88.55 -16.87
N GLU A 722 39.97 -87.99 -17.00
CA GLU A 722 40.56 -87.14 -15.92
C GLU A 722 40.15 -85.72 -16.11
N TYR A 723 39.62 -85.08 -15.08
CA TYR A 723 39.43 -83.66 -14.96
C TYR A 723 40.81 -83.04 -14.69
N LYS A 724 41.40 -82.33 -15.66
CA LYS A 724 42.71 -81.72 -15.46
C LYS A 724 42.62 -80.67 -14.42
N VAL A 725 43.32 -80.82 -13.29
CA VAL A 725 43.32 -79.85 -12.22
C VAL A 725 43.76 -78.47 -12.62
N SER A 726 44.67 -78.38 -13.63
CA SER A 726 45.05 -77.04 -14.17
C SER A 726 43.92 -76.31 -14.86
N ASP A 727 43.03 -77.00 -15.60
CA ASP A 727 41.91 -76.42 -16.29
C ASP A 727 40.69 -76.26 -15.41
N ALA A 728 40.67 -76.99 -14.30
CA ALA A 728 39.62 -77.01 -13.32
C ALA A 728 39.63 -75.85 -12.33
N GLN A 729 40.81 -75.26 -12.17
CA GLN A 729 40.92 -74.13 -11.19
C GLN A 729 40.60 -72.74 -11.71
N ASP A 730 40.39 -72.61 -13.00
CA ASP A 730 39.99 -71.30 -13.56
C ASP A 730 38.52 -71.01 -13.28
N PHE A 731 38.29 -69.95 -12.55
CA PHE A 731 36.95 -69.39 -12.33
C PHE A 731 36.58 -68.61 -13.59
N HIS A 732 35.58 -69.09 -14.33
CA HIS A 732 35.21 -68.52 -15.63
C HIS A 732 34.44 -67.23 -15.55
N GLY A 733 33.96 -66.80 -14.38
CA GLY A 733 33.47 -65.50 -14.22
C GLY A 733 32.23 -65.33 -13.30
N ALA A 734 32.06 -64.15 -12.94
CA ALA A 734 30.84 -63.66 -12.29
C ALA A 734 30.45 -62.36 -12.99
N THR A 735 29.18 -62.22 -13.31
CA THR A 735 28.59 -60.95 -13.75
C THR A 735 27.73 -60.46 -12.61
N PHE A 736 27.75 -59.17 -12.35
CA PHE A 736 26.90 -58.54 -11.38
C PHE A 736 26.58 -57.12 -11.81
N GLY A 737 25.43 -56.64 -11.40
CA GLY A 737 24.97 -55.31 -11.68
C GLY A 737 25.59 -54.22 -10.77
N ASP A 738 24.96 -53.10 -10.69
CA ASP A 738 25.42 -51.98 -9.86
C ASP A 738 25.22 -52.25 -8.35
N GLU A 739 25.89 -51.46 -7.54
CA GLU A 739 25.64 -51.43 -6.10
C GLU A 739 24.23 -51.00 -5.81
N VAL A 740 23.57 -51.73 -4.91
CA VAL A 740 22.22 -51.36 -4.44
C VAL A 740 22.36 -50.29 -3.34
N ASP A 741 21.72 -49.15 -3.57
CA ASP A 741 21.59 -48.08 -2.59
C ASP A 741 20.33 -48.32 -1.78
N ASP A 742 20.45 -48.89 -0.58
CA ASP A 742 19.31 -49.11 0.31
C ASP A 742 18.91 -47.85 1.05
N GLU A 743 19.72 -46.79 1.07
CA GLU A 743 19.37 -45.48 1.56
C GLU A 743 18.69 -44.67 0.46
N PRO A 744 17.51 -44.08 0.76
CA PRO A 744 16.84 -43.24 -0.21
C PRO A 744 17.74 -42.08 -0.60
N ASN A 745 17.98 -41.89 -1.91
CA ASN A 745 18.68 -40.71 -2.44
C ASN A 745 17.72 -39.55 -2.51
N VAL A 746 17.15 -39.17 -1.36
CA VAL A 746 16.19 -38.07 -1.22
C VAL A 746 16.83 -37.02 -0.31
N PRO A 747 16.78 -35.74 -0.67
CA PRO A 747 17.30 -34.68 0.16
C PRO A 747 16.66 -34.68 1.56
N GLU A 748 17.45 -34.45 2.61
CA GLU A 748 17.00 -34.49 4.03
C GLU A 748 15.77 -33.58 4.28
N TRP A 749 15.63 -32.50 3.55
CA TRP A 749 14.50 -31.57 3.69
C TRP A 749 13.13 -32.16 3.33
N ILE A 750 13.06 -33.18 2.44
CA ILE A 750 11.80 -33.89 2.14
C ILE A 750 11.35 -34.75 3.32
N GLU A 751 12.26 -35.23 4.13
CA GLU A 751 11.94 -35.99 5.34
C GLU A 751 11.41 -35.07 6.46
N GLU A 752 11.92 -33.84 6.56
CA GLU A 752 11.43 -32.84 7.53
C GLU A 752 10.04 -32.30 7.16
N GLN A 753 9.66 -32.27 5.88
CA GLN A 753 8.33 -31.85 5.44
C GLN A 753 7.24 -32.93 5.60
N LYS A 754 7.59 -34.19 5.78
CA LYS A 754 6.65 -35.12 6.36
C LYS A 754 6.46 -34.68 7.79
N SER A 755 5.47 -33.79 8.00
CA SER A 755 4.99 -33.38 9.32
C SER A 755 5.12 -34.58 10.25
N PRO A 756 5.73 -34.43 11.43
CA PRO A 756 5.52 -35.41 12.45
C PRO A 756 4.01 -35.59 12.52
N GLU A 757 3.50 -36.81 12.38
CA GLU A 757 2.14 -37.13 12.74
C GLU A 757 1.89 -36.35 14.03
N PRO A 758 0.81 -35.53 14.11
CA PRO A 758 0.59 -34.76 15.32
C PRO A 758 0.75 -35.75 16.46
N GLU A 759 1.81 -35.55 17.26
CA GLU A 759 1.95 -36.26 18.48
C GLU A 759 0.60 -36.10 19.13
N THR A 760 -0.12 -37.21 19.26
CA THR A 760 -1.36 -37.25 20.00
C THR A 760 -0.95 -36.64 21.33
N ILE A 761 -1.31 -35.37 21.54
CA ILE A 761 -1.17 -34.72 22.83
C ILE A 761 -1.84 -35.72 23.76
N PRO A 762 -1.13 -36.34 24.69
CA PRO A 762 -1.78 -37.24 25.63
C PRO A 762 -2.87 -36.37 26.23
N GLU A 763 -4.13 -36.87 26.09
CA GLU A 763 -5.27 -36.22 26.74
C GLU A 763 -4.78 -35.88 28.16
N PRO A 764 -4.89 -34.60 28.58
CA PRO A 764 -4.48 -34.27 29.94
C PRO A 764 -5.23 -35.24 30.85
N GLU A 765 -4.51 -36.08 31.59
CA GLU A 765 -5.07 -36.90 32.67
C GLU A 765 -5.92 -35.93 33.47
N LEU A 766 -7.25 -36.12 33.40
CA LEU A 766 -8.21 -35.40 34.22
C LEU A 766 -7.69 -35.54 35.66
N GLU A 767 -7.19 -34.42 36.23
CA GLU A 767 -6.93 -34.34 37.64
C GLU A 767 -8.18 -34.89 38.34
N PRO A 768 -8.09 -35.79 39.29
CA PRO A 768 -9.24 -36.32 40.00
C PRO A 768 -10.01 -35.13 40.59
N GLU A 769 -11.32 -35.10 40.28
CA GLU A 769 -12.21 -34.07 40.84
C GLU A 769 -11.96 -34.00 42.35
N PRO A 770 -11.76 -32.79 42.93
CA PRO A 770 -11.66 -32.64 44.38
C PRO A 770 -12.90 -33.19 45.02
N GLU A 771 -12.71 -34.02 46.05
CA GLU A 771 -13.79 -34.59 46.89
C GLU A 771 -14.70 -33.41 47.33
N PRO A 772 -16.03 -33.54 47.27
CA PRO A 772 -16.94 -32.48 47.65
C PRO A 772 -16.73 -32.13 49.14
N GLU A 773 -16.46 -30.83 49.37
CA GLU A 773 -16.42 -30.29 50.75
C GLU A 773 -17.78 -30.58 51.44
N PRO A 774 -17.76 -30.87 52.75
CA PRO A 774 -19.00 -31.17 53.50
C PRO A 774 -19.91 -29.93 53.50
N GLU A 775 -21.18 -30.16 53.21
CA GLU A 775 -22.25 -29.15 53.19
C GLU A 775 -22.26 -28.41 54.55
N PRO A 776 -22.28 -27.02 54.53
CA PRO A 776 -22.52 -26.27 55.73
C PRO A 776 -23.96 -26.40 56.18
N GLU A 777 -24.15 -26.50 57.49
CA GLU A 777 -25.46 -26.52 58.15
C GLU A 777 -26.32 -25.32 57.77
N PRO A 778 -27.65 -25.46 57.71
CA PRO A 778 -28.54 -24.40 57.28
C PRO A 778 -28.60 -23.26 58.36
N GLU A 779 -28.08 -22.08 58.01
CA GLU A 779 -28.35 -20.84 58.70
C GLU A 779 -29.66 -20.22 58.19
N GLY A 780 -30.36 -19.64 59.11
CA GLY A 780 -31.75 -19.17 59.00
C GLY A 780 -32.11 -18.23 57.82
N GLU A 781 -33.37 -18.27 57.43
CA GLU A 781 -34.04 -17.51 56.40
C GLU A 781 -33.70 -16.03 56.47
N PRO A 782 -33.14 -15.39 55.36
CA PRO A 782 -33.14 -13.95 55.25
C PRO A 782 -34.45 -13.43 54.66
N ASP A 783 -34.83 -12.22 55.13
CA ASP A 783 -35.95 -11.43 54.66
C ASP A 783 -36.03 -11.27 53.15
N PRO A 784 -37.20 -11.13 52.52
CA PRO A 784 -37.37 -11.05 51.06
C PRO A 784 -36.73 -9.76 50.53
N GLU A 785 -35.77 -9.94 49.59
CA GLU A 785 -35.24 -8.84 48.78
C GLU A 785 -36.34 -8.24 47.87
N PRO A 786 -36.22 -6.89 47.61
CA PRO A 786 -37.19 -6.21 46.71
C PRO A 786 -37.06 -6.75 45.27
N GLU A 787 -38.21 -6.84 44.62
CA GLU A 787 -38.33 -7.30 43.22
C GLU A 787 -37.40 -6.48 42.31
N PRO A 788 -36.63 -7.10 41.37
CA PRO A 788 -35.84 -6.41 40.41
C PRO A 788 -36.69 -5.58 39.46
N GLU A 789 -36.28 -4.33 39.23
CA GLU A 789 -36.85 -3.49 38.18
C GLU A 789 -36.75 -4.21 36.81
N PRO A 790 -37.76 -4.08 35.93
CA PRO A 790 -37.74 -4.72 34.64
C PRO A 790 -36.56 -4.25 33.81
N GLU A 791 -35.79 -5.21 33.24
CA GLU A 791 -34.72 -4.94 32.27
C GLU A 791 -35.30 -4.14 31.09
N PRO A 792 -34.58 -3.12 30.55
CA PRO A 792 -35.02 -2.43 29.35
C PRO A 792 -35.15 -3.41 28.19
N GLU A 793 -36.27 -3.35 27.48
CA GLU A 793 -36.49 -4.13 26.26
C GLU A 793 -35.38 -3.81 25.24
N PRO A 794 -34.82 -4.77 24.51
CA PRO A 794 -33.80 -4.53 23.51
C PRO A 794 -34.35 -3.60 22.42
N GLU A 795 -33.68 -2.47 22.22
CA GLU A 795 -34.00 -1.52 21.16
C GLU A 795 -33.87 -2.22 19.79
N GLY A 796 -34.87 -2.09 18.94
CA GLY A 796 -34.87 -2.64 17.59
C GLY A 796 -33.77 -2.04 16.73
N GLU A 797 -33.23 -2.80 15.78
CA GLU A 797 -32.25 -2.30 14.81
C GLU A 797 -32.88 -1.26 13.89
N VAL A 798 -32.19 -0.13 13.67
CA VAL A 798 -32.65 0.96 12.78
C VAL A 798 -32.00 0.82 11.42
N CYS A 799 -32.78 0.82 10.35
CA CYS A 799 -32.27 0.73 8.99
C CYS A 799 -31.39 1.94 8.65
N PRO A 800 -30.12 1.74 8.24
CA PRO A 800 -29.18 2.85 7.98
C PRO A 800 -29.53 3.69 6.74
N ILE A 801 -30.45 3.19 5.88
CA ILE A 801 -30.82 3.89 4.65
C ILE A 801 -32.05 4.77 4.82
N CYS A 802 -33.08 4.31 5.53
CA CYS A 802 -34.35 5.04 5.64
C CYS A 802 -34.72 5.41 7.08
N GLY A 803 -33.93 5.03 8.07
CA GLY A 803 -34.19 5.35 9.49
C GLY A 803 -35.42 4.66 10.10
N SER A 804 -36.04 3.67 9.43
CA SER A 804 -37.18 2.94 10.00
C SER A 804 -36.68 1.82 10.92
N GLU A 805 -37.41 1.60 12.00
CA GLU A 805 -37.16 0.48 12.91
C GLU A 805 -37.44 -0.85 12.23
N ALA A 806 -36.55 -1.79 12.36
CA ALA A 806 -36.66 -3.15 11.88
C ALA A 806 -36.81 -4.12 13.05
N GLU A 807 -37.56 -5.22 12.88
CA GLU A 807 -37.63 -6.26 13.89
C GLU A 807 -36.26 -6.93 14.06
N ILE A 808 -35.89 -7.26 15.30
CA ILE A 808 -34.61 -7.88 15.64
C ILE A 808 -34.42 -9.17 14.83
N GLY A 809 -33.36 -9.22 14.02
CA GLY A 809 -33.06 -10.34 13.15
C GLY A 809 -33.74 -10.31 11.78
N ALA A 810 -34.34 -9.18 11.37
CA ALA A 810 -34.82 -8.99 10.02
C ALA A 810 -33.66 -8.94 9.03
N SER A 811 -33.69 -9.75 7.99
CA SER A 811 -32.65 -9.77 6.96
C SER A 811 -32.81 -8.69 5.89
N VAL A 812 -33.97 -8.03 5.86
CA VAL A 812 -34.31 -6.99 4.86
C VAL A 812 -35.26 -5.96 5.50
N CYS A 813 -35.00 -4.69 5.27
CA CYS A 813 -35.85 -3.58 5.68
C CYS A 813 -37.16 -3.61 4.87
N VAL A 814 -38.29 -3.62 5.55
CA VAL A 814 -39.63 -3.67 4.91
C VAL A 814 -40.01 -2.38 4.19
N VAL A 815 -39.35 -1.27 4.48
CA VAL A 815 -39.65 0.04 3.90
C VAL A 815 -38.84 0.32 2.64
N CYS A 816 -37.50 0.07 2.65
CA CYS A 816 -36.60 0.39 1.52
C CYS A 816 -35.97 -0.84 0.88
N SER A 817 -36.27 -2.05 1.33
CA SER A 817 -35.67 -3.32 0.84
C SER A 817 -34.14 -3.42 0.97
N TYR A 818 -33.55 -2.66 1.88
CA TYR A 818 -32.13 -2.77 2.22
C TYR A 818 -31.91 -4.10 2.97
N SER A 819 -30.85 -4.84 2.63
CA SER A 819 -30.43 -6.06 3.34
C SER A 819 -29.46 -5.68 4.47
N PHE A 820 -29.79 -6.11 5.70
CA PHE A 820 -28.98 -5.89 6.90
C PHE A 820 -27.73 -6.79 6.91
#